data_1b7a8f619c9fc0e5703e9ac876cb4a47
#
_entry.id   1b7a8f619c9fc0e5703e9ac876cb4a47
#
_cell.length_a   1.000
_cell.length_b   1.000
_cell.length_c   1.000
_cell.angle_alpha   90.00
_cell.angle_beta   90.00
_cell.angle_gamma   90.00
#
_symmetry.space_group_name_H-M   'P 1'
#
loop_
_entity.id
_entity.type
_entity.pdbx_description
1 polymer ?
#
loop_
_entity_poly.entity_id
_entity_poly.type
_entity_poly.pdbx_seq_one_letter_code
_entity_poly.pdbx_strand_id
1 'polypeptide(L)'
;MAEARIVRTVCDPNCHASPRCGITAHVVDGRIDKIEAGRFPLAEYDRRICAMGMARLEQQYHPDRLHYPLQRLGRRGEGQWQRLSWDRAYELLAGKLRIVGDQYGSRSLAFFTGSGAAGVLTKGSVQRFAAAIGGTAYRAGGVDYGVPKGLEYTFGIPASTYFRPGGHEFADAMNSQLILLWGGNAADTRLVDFHFVLEAQRRGAKIICIDPNRSATAQHADQWISLRPGTDTALALALLNEIIAQDLYDRKFLMRHTNAPFLVRRDTGALLRAMDIKRGASSEYLVWDSASDDARTDSAASAPALTGVYQVATDFGATIDCLPSFQLLHNLCAEYSVERAAEITGIPADAIRRLALELANAKPAAIRIGYGVDRWYYADYTARAVANLAVATGNIGIPGGGISVHDGTYAAPLNLRSFRTPGGREAATLDIIGLMQAIEHGEPYPVKSLWLSASNMFNQTSANRSRVLREILPKLELLVVVEQFMTDSAALADIVLPACTIFEKNDLIAAMFLQLQRQAVAPEGESKSDWDIMTGLARRMGLGQHFERQPEDYLREMLDSDDALLKGITLERLQREDAILLNRPAAPYVGLADLRFKTPSGRIEIYKEELLKHGAEIPYYREPVEASPKNPIYAKYPLTLLFSHSRHRIHSTFANLTRAKQHEPEPLVEISPDDAARRGLANGQLVRVYNQRGRVELMCRLNADLRPGVVVISEGSWVKDFPKGEPYSLTHEQVSPTSDNYAFFDTLVEIESADDGCQEPRTS
;
A
#
# COMPACT_ATOMS: atom_id res chain seq x y z
N MET A 1 -47.14 -16.09 -1.93
CA MET A 1 -46.32 -15.58 -0.78
C MET A 1 -45.02 -15.14 -1.36
N ALA A 2 -44.52 -13.97 -0.99
CA ALA A 2 -43.20 -13.49 -1.43
C ALA A 2 -42.12 -14.50 -1.01
N GLU A 3 -41.25 -14.90 -1.94
CA GLU A 3 -40.12 -15.80 -1.64
C GLU A 3 -39.05 -15.02 -0.89
N ALA A 4 -39.01 -15.17 0.42
CA ALA A 4 -38.02 -14.51 1.26
C ALA A 4 -36.90 -15.48 1.66
N ARG A 5 -35.65 -15.07 1.45
CA ARG A 5 -34.45 -15.84 1.86
C ARG A 5 -33.35 -14.94 2.42
N ILE A 6 -32.52 -15.52 3.25
CA ILE A 6 -31.33 -14.86 3.80
C ILE A 6 -30.10 -15.44 3.14
N VAL A 7 -29.26 -14.58 2.57
CA VAL A 7 -27.98 -14.98 1.98
C VAL A 7 -26.85 -14.29 2.75
N ARG A 8 -25.88 -15.08 3.19
CA ARG A 8 -24.67 -14.59 3.87
C ARG A 8 -23.55 -14.49 2.87
N THR A 9 -22.97 -13.33 2.77
CA THR A 9 -21.90 -13.01 1.83
C THR A 9 -20.87 -12.10 2.48
N VAL A 10 -19.92 -11.56 1.73
CA VAL A 10 -18.81 -10.77 2.26
C VAL A 10 -18.49 -9.57 1.39
N CYS A 11 -18.18 -8.45 2.02
CA CYS A 11 -17.68 -7.25 1.37
C CYS A 11 -16.23 -7.47 0.90
N ASP A 12 -15.91 -7.07 -0.33
CA ASP A 12 -14.64 -7.45 -0.95
C ASP A 12 -13.69 -6.33 -1.39
N PRO A 13 -13.97 -5.03 -1.19
CA PRO A 13 -13.02 -4.01 -1.60
C PRO A 13 -11.75 -4.08 -0.76
N ASN A 14 -10.66 -3.62 -1.31
CA ASN A 14 -9.38 -3.62 -0.62
C ASN A 14 -9.28 -2.47 0.40
N CYS A 15 -10.09 -2.53 1.46
CA CYS A 15 -10.04 -1.58 2.57
C CYS A 15 -9.06 -1.99 3.68
N HIS A 16 -8.29 -3.06 3.48
CA HIS A 16 -7.31 -3.62 4.42
C HIS A 16 -7.85 -3.93 5.83
N ALA A 17 -9.17 -4.04 6.02
CA ALA A 17 -9.72 -4.50 7.29
C ALA A 17 -9.24 -5.93 7.61
N SER A 18 -8.90 -6.21 8.86
CA SER A 18 -8.33 -7.50 9.29
C SER A 18 -9.26 -8.68 9.01
N PRO A 19 -10.56 -8.71 9.37
CA PRO A 19 -11.53 -9.50 8.65
C PRO A 19 -12.20 -8.62 7.60
N ARG A 20 -12.54 -9.20 6.45
CA ARG A 20 -13.48 -8.54 5.53
C ARG A 20 -14.86 -8.57 6.15
N CYS A 21 -15.61 -7.47 6.04
CA CYS A 21 -16.91 -7.37 6.67
C CYS A 21 -17.88 -8.41 6.10
N GLY A 22 -18.42 -9.29 6.97
CA GLY A 22 -19.53 -10.16 6.61
C GLY A 22 -20.79 -9.35 6.35
N ILE A 23 -21.60 -9.79 5.41
CA ILE A 23 -22.89 -9.18 5.06
C ILE A 23 -23.96 -10.25 5.11
N THR A 24 -25.08 -9.94 5.80
CA THR A 24 -26.31 -10.70 5.72
C THR A 24 -27.29 -9.95 4.82
N ALA A 25 -27.60 -10.51 3.65
CA ALA A 25 -28.54 -9.95 2.69
C ALA A 25 -29.91 -10.59 2.81
N HIS A 26 -30.95 -9.79 2.99
CA HIS A 26 -32.35 -10.19 2.99
C HIS A 26 -32.90 -10.04 1.56
N VAL A 27 -33.24 -11.14 0.95
CA VAL A 27 -33.72 -11.19 -0.45
C VAL A 27 -35.22 -11.49 -0.44
N VAL A 28 -36.00 -10.69 -1.13
CA VAL A 28 -37.45 -10.84 -1.31
C VAL A 28 -37.72 -10.76 -2.81
N ASP A 29 -38.40 -11.79 -3.36
CA ASP A 29 -38.75 -11.88 -4.78
C ASP A 29 -37.55 -11.62 -5.71
N GLY A 30 -36.39 -12.21 -5.39
CA GLY A 30 -35.16 -12.09 -6.18
C GLY A 30 -34.42 -10.76 -6.05
N ARG A 31 -34.87 -9.84 -5.19
CA ARG A 31 -34.24 -8.51 -4.95
C ARG A 31 -33.78 -8.39 -3.52
N ILE A 32 -32.63 -7.76 -3.29
CA ILE A 32 -32.14 -7.47 -1.94
C ILE A 32 -32.95 -6.28 -1.39
N ASP A 33 -33.70 -6.52 -0.32
CA ASP A 33 -34.47 -5.50 0.39
C ASP A 33 -33.62 -4.78 1.45
N LYS A 34 -32.76 -5.54 2.15
CA LYS A 34 -31.97 -5.04 3.28
C LYS A 34 -30.64 -5.80 3.38
N ILE A 35 -29.62 -5.10 3.88
CA ILE A 35 -28.34 -5.73 4.31
C ILE A 35 -28.04 -5.39 5.77
N GLU A 36 -27.37 -6.31 6.46
CA GLU A 36 -26.91 -6.17 7.84
C GLU A 36 -25.49 -6.70 7.97
N ALA A 37 -24.82 -6.33 9.07
CA ALA A 37 -23.50 -6.89 9.40
C ALA A 37 -23.58 -8.41 9.63
N GLY A 38 -22.68 -9.16 9.01
CA GLY A 38 -22.55 -10.60 9.20
C GLY A 38 -21.92 -10.97 10.53
N ARG A 39 -21.95 -12.26 10.84
CA ARG A 39 -21.38 -12.84 12.07
C ARG A 39 -19.98 -13.37 11.89
N PHE A 40 -19.23 -13.32 12.96
CA PHE A 40 -17.87 -13.88 13.07
C PHE A 40 -17.75 -14.77 14.32
N PRO A 41 -16.85 -15.77 14.29
CA PRO A 41 -16.63 -16.65 15.43
C PRO A 41 -15.93 -15.98 16.62
N LEU A 42 -15.27 -14.83 16.41
CA LEU A 42 -14.65 -14.03 17.49
C LEU A 42 -15.51 -12.80 17.77
N ALA A 43 -15.86 -12.60 19.05
CA ALA A 43 -16.79 -11.57 19.52
C ALA A 43 -16.32 -10.14 19.17
N GLU A 44 -15.02 -9.89 19.20
CA GLU A 44 -14.41 -8.59 18.90
C GLU A 44 -14.60 -8.17 17.44
N TYR A 45 -14.89 -9.11 16.54
CA TYR A 45 -15.16 -8.86 15.12
C TYR A 45 -16.63 -9.00 14.74
N ASP A 46 -17.46 -9.54 15.68
CA ASP A 46 -18.86 -9.88 15.37
C ASP A 46 -19.68 -8.63 15.03
N ARG A 47 -20.51 -8.75 13.98
CA ARG A 47 -21.49 -7.74 13.53
C ARG A 47 -20.90 -6.35 13.29
N ARG A 48 -19.72 -6.27 12.68
CA ARG A 48 -19.09 -5.00 12.31
C ARG A 48 -19.14 -4.80 10.81
N ILE A 49 -19.67 -3.65 10.38
CA ILE A 49 -19.70 -3.21 9.00
C ILE A 49 -19.59 -1.68 8.97
N CYS A 50 -18.81 -1.13 8.07
CA CYS A 50 -18.66 0.31 7.91
C CYS A 50 -19.74 0.91 7.01
N ALA A 51 -19.80 2.24 6.96
CA ALA A 51 -20.74 2.98 6.11
C ALA A 51 -20.60 2.62 4.62
N MET A 52 -19.38 2.37 4.13
CA MET A 52 -19.12 1.93 2.76
C MET A 52 -19.62 0.51 2.49
N GLY A 53 -19.51 -0.39 3.48
CA GLY A 53 -20.09 -1.73 3.39
C GLY A 53 -21.61 -1.67 3.29
N MET A 54 -22.27 -0.76 4.03
CA MET A 54 -23.71 -0.52 3.92
C MET A 54 -24.11 0.11 2.57
N ALA A 55 -23.24 0.90 1.96
CA ALA A 55 -23.49 1.50 0.64
C ALA A 55 -23.48 0.49 -0.52
N ARG A 56 -23.06 -0.78 -0.27
CA ARG A 56 -23.11 -1.85 -1.27
C ARG A 56 -24.53 -2.11 -1.81
N LEU A 57 -25.56 -1.88 -1.02
CA LEU A 57 -26.94 -2.01 -1.48
C LEU A 57 -27.29 -0.94 -2.51
N GLU A 58 -26.87 0.31 -2.30
CA GLU A 58 -27.02 1.38 -3.29
C GLU A 58 -26.21 1.08 -4.56
N GLN A 59 -24.98 0.59 -4.40
CA GLN A 59 -24.14 0.19 -5.53
C GLN A 59 -24.79 -0.89 -6.39
N GLN A 60 -25.46 -1.88 -5.76
CA GLN A 60 -26.15 -2.98 -6.46
C GLN A 60 -27.21 -2.47 -7.43
N TYR A 61 -28.00 -1.50 -7.01
CA TYR A 61 -29.15 -1.00 -7.78
C TYR A 61 -28.97 0.42 -8.31
N HIS A 62 -27.72 0.87 -8.42
CA HIS A 62 -27.46 2.22 -8.91
C HIS A 62 -27.81 2.35 -10.39
N PRO A 63 -28.54 3.41 -10.81
CA PRO A 63 -29.01 3.55 -12.20
C PRO A 63 -27.90 3.65 -13.24
N ASP A 64 -26.71 4.13 -12.84
CA ASP A 64 -25.56 4.27 -13.76
C ASP A 64 -24.75 2.98 -13.93
N ARG A 65 -25.25 1.83 -13.44
CA ARG A 65 -24.54 0.57 -13.66
C ARG A 65 -24.47 0.21 -15.13
N LEU A 66 -23.32 -0.35 -15.51
CA LEU A 66 -23.13 -0.95 -16.82
C LEU A 66 -23.85 -2.28 -16.91
N HIS A 67 -24.74 -2.43 -17.91
CA HIS A 67 -25.58 -3.61 -18.07
C HIS A 67 -25.19 -4.49 -19.26
N TYR A 68 -24.40 -4.00 -20.21
CA TYR A 68 -24.02 -4.71 -21.43
C TYR A 68 -22.65 -4.29 -21.91
N PRO A 69 -21.97 -5.13 -22.74
CA PRO A 69 -20.69 -4.76 -23.36
C PRO A 69 -20.83 -3.52 -24.25
N LEU A 70 -19.82 -2.67 -24.21
CA LEU A 70 -19.76 -1.42 -24.98
C LEU A 70 -18.47 -1.37 -25.80
N GLN A 71 -18.60 -0.95 -27.06
CA GLN A 71 -17.48 -0.59 -27.94
C GLN A 71 -17.45 0.90 -28.13
N ARG A 72 -16.28 1.49 -27.99
CA ARG A 72 -16.05 2.90 -28.26
C ARG A 72 -16.18 3.19 -29.75
N LEU A 73 -16.88 4.27 -30.05
CA LEU A 73 -16.89 4.95 -31.36
C LEU A 73 -16.05 6.23 -31.25
N GLY A 74 -15.39 6.63 -32.31
CA GLY A 74 -14.57 7.85 -32.29
C GLY A 74 -13.27 7.74 -31.47
N ARG A 75 -12.78 8.87 -30.96
CA ARG A 75 -11.52 8.96 -30.19
C ARG A 75 -11.72 8.56 -28.73
N ARG A 76 -10.66 8.14 -28.06
CA ARG A 76 -10.68 7.85 -26.63
C ARG A 76 -11.08 9.11 -25.84
N GLY A 77 -12.03 8.96 -24.93
CA GLY A 77 -12.52 10.06 -24.08
C GLY A 77 -13.67 10.87 -24.66
N GLU A 78 -14.09 10.67 -25.93
CA GLU A 78 -15.25 11.37 -26.53
C GLU A 78 -16.62 10.90 -26.00
N GLY A 79 -16.65 9.80 -25.26
CA GLY A 79 -17.89 9.32 -24.63
C GLY A 79 -18.92 8.71 -25.56
N GLN A 80 -18.54 8.35 -26.79
CA GLN A 80 -19.46 7.73 -27.76
C GLN A 80 -19.33 6.21 -27.72
N TRP A 81 -20.45 5.54 -27.45
CA TRP A 81 -20.46 4.09 -27.21
C TRP A 81 -21.52 3.38 -28.04
N GLN A 82 -21.17 2.20 -28.53
CA GLN A 82 -22.07 1.24 -29.17
C GLN A 82 -22.23 0.00 -28.28
N ARG A 83 -23.48 -0.37 -27.98
CA ARG A 83 -23.76 -1.64 -27.33
C ARG A 83 -23.38 -2.82 -28.23
N LEU A 84 -22.77 -3.84 -27.64
CA LEU A 84 -22.48 -5.12 -28.26
C LEU A 84 -23.25 -6.24 -27.57
N SER A 85 -23.51 -7.34 -28.31
CA SER A 85 -23.78 -8.63 -27.67
C SER A 85 -22.47 -9.22 -27.14
N TRP A 86 -22.54 -10.12 -26.14
CA TRP A 86 -21.38 -10.82 -25.64
C TRP A 86 -20.64 -11.60 -26.74
N ASP A 87 -21.36 -12.26 -27.65
CA ASP A 87 -20.73 -12.99 -28.77
C ASP A 87 -19.90 -12.06 -29.64
N ARG A 88 -20.43 -10.89 -29.96
CA ARG A 88 -19.70 -9.89 -30.74
C ARG A 88 -18.52 -9.31 -29.96
N ALA A 89 -18.67 -9.07 -28.66
CA ALA A 89 -17.58 -8.60 -27.81
C ALA A 89 -16.44 -9.64 -27.77
N TYR A 90 -16.73 -10.92 -27.54
CA TYR A 90 -15.71 -11.97 -27.55
C TYR A 90 -15.05 -12.16 -28.92
N GLU A 91 -15.80 -12.04 -30.00
CA GLU A 91 -15.26 -12.13 -31.37
C GLU A 91 -14.25 -11.01 -31.63
N LEU A 92 -14.63 -9.75 -31.31
CA LEU A 92 -13.77 -8.59 -31.47
C LEU A 92 -12.52 -8.68 -30.59
N LEU A 93 -12.68 -9.07 -29.32
CA LEU A 93 -11.57 -9.22 -28.37
C LEU A 93 -10.61 -10.30 -28.84
N ALA A 94 -11.11 -11.49 -29.19
CA ALA A 94 -10.28 -12.58 -29.66
C ALA A 94 -9.51 -12.21 -30.94
N GLY A 95 -10.18 -11.51 -31.87
CA GLY A 95 -9.54 -11.03 -33.09
C GLY A 95 -8.43 -10.02 -32.81
N LYS A 96 -8.71 -8.98 -32.01
CA LYS A 96 -7.71 -7.96 -31.67
C LYS A 96 -6.54 -8.52 -30.88
N LEU A 97 -6.79 -9.38 -29.87
CA LEU A 97 -5.73 -10.00 -29.08
C LEU A 97 -4.82 -10.91 -29.94
N ARG A 98 -5.38 -11.64 -30.90
CA ARG A 98 -4.56 -12.43 -31.86
C ARG A 98 -3.68 -11.51 -32.71
N ILE A 99 -4.26 -10.49 -33.33
CA ILE A 99 -3.48 -9.54 -34.15
C ILE A 99 -2.32 -8.95 -33.36
N VAL A 100 -2.57 -8.42 -32.16
CA VAL A 100 -1.54 -7.86 -31.30
C VAL A 100 -0.52 -8.91 -30.88
N GLY A 101 -0.97 -10.11 -30.49
CA GLY A 101 -0.09 -11.21 -30.08
C GLY A 101 0.77 -11.73 -31.24
N ASP A 102 0.23 -11.83 -32.46
CA ASP A 102 0.98 -12.27 -33.65
C ASP A 102 2.01 -11.22 -34.07
N GLN A 103 1.68 -9.94 -33.95
CA GLN A 103 2.56 -8.84 -34.38
C GLN A 103 3.68 -8.55 -33.36
N TYR A 104 3.40 -8.58 -32.05
CA TYR A 104 4.34 -8.13 -31.00
C TYR A 104 4.73 -9.23 -30.02
N GLY A 105 4.22 -10.45 -30.21
CA GLY A 105 4.41 -11.57 -29.27
C GLY A 105 3.39 -11.57 -28.13
N SER A 106 3.13 -12.74 -27.52
CA SER A 106 2.09 -12.90 -26.50
C SER A 106 2.32 -12.05 -25.25
N ARG A 107 3.57 -11.76 -24.87
CA ARG A 107 3.89 -10.89 -23.73
C ARG A 107 3.41 -9.45 -23.91
N SER A 108 3.12 -9.02 -25.14
CA SER A 108 2.56 -7.69 -25.40
C SER A 108 1.10 -7.54 -24.94
N LEU A 109 0.47 -8.65 -24.52
CA LEU A 109 -0.89 -8.70 -23.99
C LEU A 109 -0.81 -8.64 -22.46
N ALA A 110 -1.06 -7.47 -21.86
CA ALA A 110 -0.99 -7.28 -20.41
C ALA A 110 -2.39 -7.34 -19.76
N PHE A 111 -2.47 -8.04 -18.63
CA PHE A 111 -3.69 -8.25 -17.86
C PHE A 111 -3.49 -7.81 -16.42
N PHE A 112 -4.12 -6.71 -16.04
CA PHE A 112 -3.98 -6.07 -14.74
C PHE A 112 -5.27 -6.15 -13.93
N THR A 113 -5.13 -6.47 -12.64
CA THR A 113 -6.23 -6.47 -11.67
C THR A 113 -5.93 -5.47 -10.56
N GLY A 114 -6.88 -4.59 -10.27
CA GLY A 114 -6.73 -3.59 -9.22
C GLY A 114 -7.25 -4.05 -7.86
N SER A 115 -7.37 -3.08 -6.96
CA SER A 115 -7.83 -3.27 -5.59
C SER A 115 -9.34 -3.09 -5.39
N GLY A 116 -10.10 -2.85 -6.45
CA GLY A 116 -11.57 -2.73 -6.40
C GLY A 116 -12.30 -4.00 -5.98
N ALA A 117 -11.66 -5.17 -6.13
CA ALA A 117 -12.13 -6.46 -5.65
C ALA A 117 -10.98 -7.27 -5.06
N ALA A 118 -11.27 -8.10 -4.04
CA ALA A 118 -10.29 -8.96 -3.35
C ALA A 118 -10.53 -10.45 -3.55
N GLY A 119 -11.60 -10.83 -4.29
CA GLY A 119 -11.97 -12.22 -4.53
C GLY A 119 -10.88 -13.02 -5.25
N VAL A 120 -10.66 -14.25 -4.79
CA VAL A 120 -9.61 -15.14 -5.32
C VAL A 120 -9.92 -15.55 -6.75
N LEU A 121 -11.19 -15.88 -7.07
CA LEU A 121 -11.61 -16.21 -8.42
C LEU A 121 -11.59 -14.98 -9.33
N THR A 122 -12.06 -13.81 -8.85
CA THR A 122 -12.07 -12.55 -9.61
C THR A 122 -10.67 -12.21 -10.11
N LYS A 123 -9.69 -12.10 -9.23
CA LYS A 123 -8.30 -11.77 -9.63
C LYS A 123 -7.59 -12.93 -10.32
N GLY A 124 -7.80 -14.12 -9.80
CA GLY A 124 -7.09 -15.30 -10.27
C GLY A 124 -7.52 -15.75 -11.67
N SER A 125 -8.78 -15.53 -12.09
CA SER A 125 -9.22 -15.85 -13.46
C SER A 125 -8.48 -15.04 -14.51
N VAL A 126 -8.24 -13.76 -14.22
CA VAL A 126 -7.49 -12.86 -15.11
C VAL A 126 -6.01 -13.28 -15.19
N GLN A 127 -5.41 -13.62 -14.04
CA GLN A 127 -4.03 -14.15 -14.00
C GLN A 127 -3.90 -15.49 -14.71
N ARG A 128 -4.89 -16.40 -14.53
CA ARG A 128 -4.96 -17.68 -15.21
C ARG A 128 -5.04 -17.51 -16.72
N PHE A 129 -5.86 -16.57 -17.20
CA PHE A 129 -5.98 -16.28 -18.62
C PHE A 129 -4.67 -15.72 -19.19
N ALA A 130 -4.03 -14.77 -18.48
CA ALA A 130 -2.72 -14.26 -18.87
C ALA A 130 -1.67 -15.37 -19.00
N ALA A 131 -1.63 -16.31 -18.06
CA ALA A 131 -0.73 -17.46 -18.13
C ALA A 131 -1.09 -18.42 -19.29
N ALA A 132 -2.37 -18.71 -19.51
CA ALA A 132 -2.84 -19.60 -20.59
C ALA A 132 -2.45 -19.07 -21.98
N ILE A 133 -2.54 -17.75 -22.20
CA ILE A 133 -2.18 -17.11 -23.47
C ILE A 133 -0.66 -16.82 -23.59
N GLY A 134 0.11 -16.99 -22.51
CA GLY A 134 1.54 -16.60 -22.44
C GLY A 134 1.77 -15.08 -22.38
N GLY A 135 0.78 -14.35 -21.86
CA GLY A 135 0.79 -12.91 -21.70
C GLY A 135 1.50 -12.41 -20.44
N THR A 136 1.26 -11.16 -20.10
CA THR A 136 1.82 -10.49 -18.94
C THR A 136 0.73 -10.26 -17.89
N ALA A 137 0.99 -10.68 -16.64
CA ALA A 137 0.11 -10.46 -15.50
C ALA A 137 0.64 -9.33 -14.60
N TYR A 138 -0.24 -8.75 -13.80
CA TYR A 138 0.12 -7.78 -12.80
C TYR A 138 0.93 -8.42 -11.66
N ARG A 139 2.03 -7.78 -11.31
CA ARG A 139 2.79 -7.97 -10.08
C ARG A 139 2.64 -6.71 -9.22
N ALA A 140 2.30 -6.87 -7.96
CA ALA A 140 2.24 -5.75 -7.04
C ALA A 140 3.62 -5.07 -6.91
N GLY A 141 3.65 -3.74 -6.95
CA GLY A 141 4.86 -2.90 -6.92
C GLY A 141 4.66 -1.53 -7.56
N GLY A 142 5.60 -0.64 -7.34
CA GLY A 142 5.65 0.69 -7.94
C GLY A 142 4.80 1.76 -7.25
N VAL A 143 3.79 1.38 -6.49
CA VAL A 143 2.97 2.27 -5.66
C VAL A 143 2.76 1.61 -4.31
N ASP A 144 2.91 2.35 -3.22
CA ASP A 144 2.74 1.89 -1.85
C ASP A 144 3.75 0.78 -1.42
N TYR A 145 4.97 0.86 -1.93
CA TYR A 145 6.04 -0.11 -1.68
C TYR A 145 7.29 0.46 -1.00
N GLY A 146 7.37 1.76 -0.79
CA GLY A 146 8.52 2.41 -0.16
C GLY A 146 8.75 1.93 1.26
N VAL A 147 7.73 2.02 2.10
CA VAL A 147 7.80 1.55 3.50
C VAL A 147 7.91 0.03 3.61
N PRO A 148 7.11 -0.79 2.89
CA PRO A 148 7.32 -2.24 2.85
C PRO A 148 8.74 -2.64 2.46
N LYS A 149 9.37 -1.95 1.51
CA LYS A 149 10.75 -2.22 1.09
C LYS A 149 11.77 -1.90 2.17
N GLY A 150 11.58 -0.80 2.89
CA GLY A 150 12.42 -0.47 4.05
C GLY A 150 12.33 -1.53 5.15
N LEU A 151 11.15 -2.08 5.41
CA LEU A 151 10.99 -3.18 6.38
C LEU A 151 11.54 -4.52 5.85
N GLU A 152 11.48 -4.77 4.52
CA GLU A 152 12.17 -5.90 3.91
C GLU A 152 13.67 -5.83 4.17
N TYR A 153 14.29 -4.66 3.95
CA TYR A 153 15.71 -4.45 4.23
C TYR A 153 16.06 -4.70 5.71
N THR A 154 15.18 -4.29 6.63
CA THR A 154 15.42 -4.37 8.08
C THR A 154 15.17 -5.78 8.63
N PHE A 155 14.06 -6.44 8.25
CA PHE A 155 13.58 -7.68 8.85
C PHE A 155 13.60 -8.89 7.92
N GLY A 156 13.91 -8.72 6.64
CA GLY A 156 13.87 -9.79 5.66
C GLY A 156 12.47 -10.26 5.29
N ILE A 157 11.45 -9.43 5.53
CA ILE A 157 10.06 -9.72 5.16
C ILE A 157 9.87 -9.18 3.74
N PRO A 158 9.65 -10.06 2.72
CA PRO A 158 9.54 -9.56 1.36
C PRO A 158 8.41 -8.54 1.20
N ALA A 159 8.72 -7.38 0.60
CA ALA A 159 7.75 -6.32 0.33
C ALA A 159 6.55 -6.84 -0.49
N SER A 160 6.78 -7.80 -1.38
CA SER A 160 5.73 -8.48 -2.15
C SER A 160 4.77 -9.33 -1.31
N THR A 161 5.10 -9.61 -0.06
CA THR A 161 4.25 -10.35 0.88
C THR A 161 3.48 -9.44 1.83
N TYR A 162 3.20 -8.27 1.40
CA TYR A 162 2.42 -7.16 1.92
C TYR A 162 1.30 -7.51 2.92
N PHE A 163 0.68 -8.69 2.80
CA PHE A 163 -0.37 -9.19 3.68
C PHE A 163 0.13 -10.30 4.60
N ARG A 164 1.43 -10.41 4.88
CA ARG A 164 2.04 -11.51 5.63
C ARG A 164 2.73 -11.05 6.90
N PRO A 165 3.09 -11.99 7.76
CA PRO A 165 3.38 -11.81 9.17
C PRO A 165 4.68 -11.02 9.45
N GLY A 166 4.71 -9.76 9.10
CA GLY A 166 5.75 -8.83 9.54
C GLY A 166 5.24 -7.85 10.57
N GLY A 167 3.95 -7.56 10.50
CA GLY A 167 3.26 -6.71 11.46
C GLY A 167 2.33 -7.49 12.38
N HIS A 168 2.00 -6.89 13.49
CA HIS A 168 1.01 -7.42 14.44
C HIS A 168 -0.39 -7.27 13.86
N GLU A 169 -1.30 -8.16 14.24
CA GLU A 169 -2.73 -7.97 13.99
C GLU A 169 -3.21 -6.66 14.62
N PHE A 170 -4.17 -6.00 14.00
CA PHE A 170 -4.64 -4.69 14.49
C PHE A 170 -5.22 -4.79 15.90
N ALA A 171 -5.88 -5.90 16.21
CA ALA A 171 -6.41 -6.18 17.55
C ALA A 171 -5.34 -6.25 18.65
N ASP A 172 -4.08 -6.55 18.30
CA ASP A 172 -2.97 -6.56 19.25
C ASP A 172 -2.67 -5.17 19.85
N ALA A 173 -3.18 -4.10 19.23
CA ALA A 173 -3.14 -2.76 19.80
C ALA A 173 -3.70 -2.70 21.23
N MET A 174 -4.67 -3.55 21.57
CA MET A 174 -5.25 -3.62 22.92
C MET A 174 -4.25 -4.02 24.02
N ASN A 175 -3.11 -4.58 23.64
CA ASN A 175 -2.03 -4.96 24.54
C ASN A 175 -0.96 -3.86 24.71
N SER A 176 -1.06 -2.75 23.96
CA SER A 176 -0.06 -1.67 23.98
C SER A 176 -0.23 -0.75 25.19
N GLN A 177 0.88 -0.18 25.67
CA GLN A 177 0.90 0.97 26.59
C GLN A 177 1.00 2.30 25.83
N LEU A 178 1.67 2.28 24.69
CA LEU A 178 1.81 3.43 23.78
C LEU A 178 1.58 2.97 22.35
N ILE A 179 0.81 3.75 21.59
CA ILE A 179 0.61 3.54 20.15
C ILE A 179 0.99 4.83 19.41
N LEU A 180 2.01 4.74 18.55
CA LEU A 180 2.34 5.79 17.60
C LEU A 180 1.63 5.51 16.28
N LEU A 181 0.71 6.37 15.87
CA LEU A 181 0.06 6.35 14.56
C LEU A 181 0.78 7.37 13.67
N TRP A 182 1.61 6.89 12.76
CA TRP A 182 2.54 7.71 11.99
C TRP A 182 2.14 7.80 10.53
N GLY A 183 1.68 8.97 10.06
CA GLY A 183 1.31 9.22 8.67
C GLY A 183 0.13 8.39 8.18
N GLY A 184 -0.85 8.12 9.04
CA GLY A 184 -2.00 7.28 8.71
C GLY A 184 -3.30 7.73 9.34
N ASN A 185 -4.37 7.82 8.54
CA ASN A 185 -5.71 8.18 8.99
C ASN A 185 -6.61 6.94 9.19
N ALA A 186 -6.25 6.08 10.15
CA ALA A 186 -6.94 4.82 10.40
C ALA A 186 -8.42 5.01 10.83
N ALA A 187 -8.76 6.12 11.48
CA ALA A 187 -10.13 6.42 11.88
C ALA A 187 -11.09 6.60 10.69
N ASP A 188 -10.58 6.99 9.51
CA ASP A 188 -11.37 7.09 8.28
C ASP A 188 -11.16 5.91 7.34
N THR A 189 -9.98 5.30 7.32
CA THR A 189 -9.64 4.28 6.33
C THR A 189 -9.79 2.86 6.84
N ARG A 190 -9.79 2.66 8.18
CA ARG A 190 -9.89 1.35 8.84
C ARG A 190 -11.01 1.33 9.90
N LEU A 191 -12.16 1.82 9.50
CA LEU A 191 -13.31 2.06 10.39
C LEU A 191 -13.67 0.86 11.29
N VAL A 192 -13.55 -0.35 10.79
CA VAL A 192 -13.89 -1.56 11.55
C VAL A 192 -12.76 -2.04 12.47
N ASP A 193 -11.53 -1.59 12.25
CA ASP A 193 -10.37 -1.98 13.07
C ASP A 193 -10.00 -0.89 14.09
N PHE A 194 -10.29 0.37 13.80
CA PHE A 194 -9.89 1.51 14.63
C PHE A 194 -10.47 1.45 16.06
N HIS A 195 -11.56 0.72 16.25
CA HIS A 195 -12.12 0.51 17.59
C HIS A 195 -11.13 -0.16 18.56
N PHE A 196 -10.17 -0.99 18.06
CA PHE A 196 -9.13 -1.61 18.89
C PHE A 196 -8.18 -0.56 19.48
N VAL A 197 -7.87 0.50 18.71
CA VAL A 197 -7.09 1.64 19.20
C VAL A 197 -7.86 2.39 20.29
N LEU A 198 -9.16 2.65 20.06
CA LEU A 198 -10.00 3.29 21.06
C LEU A 198 -10.19 2.44 22.32
N GLU A 199 -10.23 1.12 22.17
CA GLU A 199 -10.30 0.20 23.30
C GLU A 199 -8.98 0.16 24.08
N ALA A 200 -7.83 0.18 23.38
CA ALA A 200 -6.52 0.32 24.01
C ALA A 200 -6.45 1.61 24.84
N GLN A 201 -6.94 2.74 24.28
CA GLN A 201 -6.99 4.04 24.98
C GLN A 201 -7.85 3.97 26.24
N ARG A 202 -9.05 3.33 26.17
CA ARG A 202 -9.90 3.12 27.36
C ARG A 202 -9.22 2.27 28.45
N ARG A 203 -8.30 1.39 28.07
CA ARG A 203 -7.48 0.57 28.97
C ARG A 203 -6.24 1.30 29.50
N GLY A 204 -6.03 2.55 29.10
CA GLY A 204 -4.94 3.41 29.56
C GLY A 204 -3.73 3.49 28.64
N ALA A 205 -3.79 2.95 27.42
CA ALA A 205 -2.77 3.18 26.42
C ALA A 205 -2.79 4.63 25.97
N LYS A 206 -1.60 5.24 25.82
CA LYS A 206 -1.46 6.58 25.23
C LYS A 206 -1.40 6.47 23.70
N ILE A 207 -2.18 7.30 23.01
CA ILE A 207 -2.21 7.38 21.55
C ILE A 207 -1.54 8.69 21.11
N ILE A 208 -0.51 8.56 20.28
CA ILE A 208 0.17 9.72 19.67
C ILE A 208 0.03 9.62 18.16
N CYS A 209 -0.50 10.66 17.52
CA CYS A 209 -0.60 10.76 16.08
C CYS A 209 0.45 11.73 15.52
N ILE A 210 1.25 11.28 14.58
CA ILE A 210 2.27 12.07 13.87
C ILE A 210 1.76 12.24 12.43
N ASP A 211 1.28 13.44 12.09
CA ASP A 211 0.67 13.74 10.79
C ASP A 211 0.65 15.26 10.56
N PRO A 212 0.98 15.77 9.36
CA PRO A 212 0.92 17.20 9.05
C PRO A 212 -0.51 17.77 9.09
N ASN A 213 -1.53 16.91 8.92
CA ASN A 213 -2.96 17.24 8.99
C ASN A 213 -3.56 16.68 10.30
N ARG A 214 -4.36 17.46 11.00
CA ARG A 214 -5.13 16.98 12.15
C ARG A 214 -6.34 16.15 11.67
N SER A 215 -6.03 15.00 11.09
CA SER A 215 -6.98 14.02 10.58
C SER A 215 -7.95 13.53 11.67
N ALA A 216 -8.98 12.76 11.28
CA ALA A 216 -9.88 12.10 12.24
C ALA A 216 -9.11 11.23 13.24
N THR A 217 -8.04 10.58 12.81
CA THR A 217 -7.14 9.81 13.70
C THR A 217 -6.45 10.73 14.71
N ALA A 218 -5.93 11.85 14.25
CA ALA A 218 -5.27 12.84 15.13
C ALA A 218 -6.24 13.47 16.14
N GLN A 219 -7.51 13.64 15.77
CA GLN A 219 -8.56 14.14 16.68
C GLN A 219 -8.90 13.15 17.80
N HIS A 220 -8.72 11.85 17.58
CA HIS A 220 -8.92 10.82 18.62
C HIS A 220 -7.67 10.54 19.45
N ALA A 221 -6.50 11.00 19.03
CA ALA A 221 -5.24 10.82 19.75
C ALA A 221 -5.15 11.70 21.00
N ASP A 222 -4.43 11.23 22.03
CA ASP A 222 -4.12 12.01 23.23
C ASP A 222 -3.13 13.14 22.93
N GLN A 223 -2.32 12.95 21.87
CA GLN A 223 -1.38 13.95 21.39
C GLN A 223 -1.26 13.90 19.87
N TRP A 224 -1.33 15.06 19.25
CA TRP A 224 -1.04 15.25 17.84
C TRP A 224 0.27 15.99 17.66
N ILE A 225 1.13 15.50 16.78
CA ILE A 225 2.43 16.11 16.43
C ILE A 225 2.42 16.39 14.93
N SER A 226 2.44 17.67 14.57
CA SER A 226 2.50 18.14 13.19
C SER A 226 3.94 18.35 12.76
N LEU A 227 4.38 17.67 11.69
CA LEU A 227 5.71 17.84 11.12
C LEU A 227 5.65 18.41 9.71
N ARG A 228 6.76 19.02 9.24
CA ARG A 228 6.92 19.32 7.81
C ARG A 228 6.92 18.01 7.03
N PRO A 229 6.05 17.87 5.99
CA PRO A 229 6.00 16.65 5.18
C PRO A 229 7.37 16.24 4.62
N GLY A 230 7.64 14.93 4.60
CA GLY A 230 8.91 14.38 4.10
C GLY A 230 10.12 14.52 5.04
N THR A 231 9.91 14.94 6.30
CA THR A 231 10.99 15.07 7.29
C THR A 231 10.98 13.99 8.37
N ASP A 232 10.21 12.95 8.18
CA ASP A 232 9.99 11.85 9.12
C ASP A 232 11.29 11.14 9.53
N THR A 233 12.22 10.97 8.58
CA THR A 233 13.54 10.37 8.86
C THR A 233 14.33 11.21 9.85
N ALA A 234 14.31 12.54 9.72
CA ALA A 234 15.03 13.43 10.66
C ALA A 234 14.43 13.36 12.07
N LEU A 235 13.09 13.28 12.18
CA LEU A 235 12.41 13.05 13.45
C LEU A 235 12.86 11.72 14.07
N ALA A 236 12.80 10.62 13.30
CA ALA A 236 13.15 9.29 13.80
C ALA A 236 14.61 9.22 14.27
N LEU A 237 15.55 9.82 13.55
CA LEU A 237 16.96 9.88 13.94
C LEU A 237 17.18 10.72 15.20
N ALA A 238 16.47 11.83 15.38
CA ALA A 238 16.55 12.64 16.60
C ALA A 238 15.98 11.89 17.83
N LEU A 239 14.88 11.16 17.65
CA LEU A 239 14.34 10.30 18.72
C LEU A 239 15.35 9.19 19.10
N LEU A 240 15.98 8.57 18.11
CA LEU A 240 17.06 7.60 18.35
C LEU A 240 18.24 8.23 19.06
N ASN A 241 18.66 9.44 18.66
CA ASN A 241 19.74 10.16 19.33
C ASN A 241 19.47 10.37 20.82
N GLU A 242 18.28 10.85 21.18
CA GLU A 242 17.89 11.04 22.59
C GLU A 242 17.88 9.69 23.36
N ILE A 243 17.34 8.63 22.75
CA ILE A 243 17.30 7.28 23.35
C ILE A 243 18.73 6.76 23.59
N ILE A 244 19.63 6.94 22.63
CA ILE A 244 21.02 6.47 22.72
C ILE A 244 21.80 7.33 23.73
N ALA A 245 21.69 8.65 23.65
CA ALA A 245 22.41 9.58 24.53
C ALA A 245 22.07 9.39 26.01
N GLN A 246 20.86 8.95 26.32
CA GLN A 246 20.39 8.68 27.69
C GLN A 246 20.51 7.21 28.10
N ASP A 247 21.16 6.35 27.29
CA ASP A 247 21.34 4.90 27.50
C ASP A 247 20.00 4.15 27.76
N LEU A 248 18.91 4.59 27.09
CA LEU A 248 17.56 4.04 27.23
C LEU A 248 17.25 2.91 26.23
N TYR A 249 18.22 2.48 25.44
CA TYR A 249 18.05 1.39 24.49
C TYR A 249 18.23 0.00 25.12
N ASP A 250 17.56 -1.02 24.56
CA ASP A 250 17.70 -2.40 25.01
C ASP A 250 19.01 -3.02 24.46
N ARG A 251 20.10 -2.81 25.20
CA ARG A 251 21.43 -3.34 24.86
C ARG A 251 21.44 -4.83 24.59
N LYS A 252 20.70 -5.63 25.39
CA LYS A 252 20.66 -7.08 25.25
C LYS A 252 19.95 -7.50 23.97
N PHE A 253 18.86 -6.82 23.64
CA PHE A 253 18.13 -7.06 22.40
C PHE A 253 18.99 -6.74 21.17
N LEU A 254 19.67 -5.59 21.17
CA LEU A 254 20.56 -5.17 20.09
C LEU A 254 21.68 -6.19 19.85
N MET A 255 22.36 -6.64 20.89
CA MET A 255 23.45 -7.62 20.78
C MET A 255 22.99 -9.00 20.28
N ARG A 256 21.78 -9.45 20.66
CA ARG A 256 21.33 -10.82 20.36
C ARG A 256 20.59 -10.95 19.03
N HIS A 257 19.81 -9.94 18.67
CA HIS A 257 18.81 -10.08 17.62
C HIS A 257 19.07 -9.17 16.40
N THR A 258 20.14 -8.36 16.47
CA THR A 258 20.49 -7.46 15.37
C THR A 258 21.92 -7.62 14.91
N ASN A 259 22.27 -7.05 13.75
CA ASN A 259 23.66 -6.94 13.32
C ASN A 259 24.40 -5.72 13.92
N ALA A 260 23.84 -5.12 14.99
CA ALA A 260 24.42 -3.98 15.71
C ALA A 260 25.87 -4.22 16.14
N PRO A 261 26.30 -5.40 16.67
CA PRO A 261 27.67 -5.65 17.06
C PRO A 261 28.61 -6.03 15.88
N PHE A 262 28.08 -6.25 14.68
CA PHE A 262 28.92 -6.69 13.54
C PHE A 262 29.89 -5.61 13.13
N LEU A 263 31.16 -6.00 12.92
CA LEU A 263 32.22 -5.09 12.51
C LEU A 263 32.07 -4.67 11.05
N VAL A 264 32.08 -3.37 10.82
CA VAL A 264 32.10 -2.76 9.49
C VAL A 264 33.50 -2.26 9.19
N ARG A 265 34.04 -2.62 8.08
CA ARG A 265 35.36 -2.17 7.58
C ARG A 265 35.28 -0.70 7.17
N ARG A 266 36.21 0.12 7.65
CA ARG A 266 36.26 1.55 7.30
C ARG A 266 36.71 1.83 5.88
N ASP A 267 37.52 0.92 5.30
CA ASP A 267 38.05 1.05 3.94
C ASP A 267 37.00 0.77 2.85
N THR A 268 36.12 -0.20 3.07
CA THR A 268 35.18 -0.67 2.06
C THR A 268 33.72 -0.46 2.42
N GLY A 269 33.39 -0.26 3.69
CA GLY A 269 32.03 -0.28 4.21
C GLY A 269 31.43 -1.68 4.32
N ALA A 270 32.13 -2.73 3.91
CA ALA A 270 31.64 -4.09 3.99
C ALA A 270 31.63 -4.61 5.43
N LEU A 271 30.69 -5.49 5.76
CA LEU A 271 30.71 -6.22 7.03
C LEU A 271 31.91 -7.19 7.04
N LEU A 272 32.68 -7.15 8.12
CA LEU A 272 33.88 -7.99 8.25
C LEU A 272 33.49 -9.46 8.51
N ARG A 273 34.08 -10.36 7.76
CA ARG A 273 33.89 -11.81 7.87
C ARG A 273 35.18 -12.53 8.25
N ALA A 274 35.07 -13.71 8.82
CA ALA A 274 36.25 -14.51 9.22
C ALA A 274 37.16 -14.79 8.03
N MET A 275 36.62 -15.01 6.84
CA MET A 275 37.40 -15.20 5.62
C MET A 275 38.23 -13.97 5.17
N ASP A 276 37.84 -12.77 5.64
CA ASP A 276 38.54 -11.52 5.31
C ASP A 276 39.86 -11.37 6.10
N ILE A 277 39.96 -12.07 7.22
CA ILE A 277 41.12 -11.98 8.11
C ILE A 277 41.99 -13.26 8.11
N LYS A 278 41.39 -14.43 7.76
CA LYS A 278 42.06 -15.73 7.84
C LYS A 278 41.81 -16.60 6.62
N ARG A 279 42.84 -17.15 5.99
CA ARG A 279 42.69 -18.05 4.84
C ARG A 279 41.93 -19.33 5.21
N GLY A 280 40.92 -19.67 4.38
CA GLY A 280 40.13 -20.88 4.56
C GLY A 280 39.14 -20.83 5.72
N ALA A 281 38.94 -19.66 6.36
CA ALA A 281 37.91 -19.46 7.37
C ALA A 281 36.51 -19.34 6.72
N SER A 282 35.48 -19.40 7.55
CA SER A 282 34.10 -19.31 7.13
C SER A 282 33.70 -17.88 6.68
N SER A 283 32.53 -17.77 6.06
CA SER A 283 31.89 -16.47 5.74
C SER A 283 31.14 -15.85 6.94
N GLU A 284 31.35 -16.38 8.15
CA GLU A 284 30.69 -15.91 9.37
C GLU A 284 31.10 -14.49 9.72
N TYR A 285 30.17 -13.69 10.19
CA TYR A 285 30.41 -12.29 10.56
C TYR A 285 31.24 -12.20 11.84
N LEU A 286 32.09 -11.17 11.91
CA LEU A 286 32.92 -10.89 13.05
C LEU A 286 32.36 -9.75 13.91
N VAL A 287 32.53 -9.89 15.21
CA VAL A 287 32.24 -8.88 16.23
C VAL A 287 33.52 -8.66 17.05
N TRP A 288 33.63 -7.51 17.72
CA TRP A 288 34.64 -7.34 18.73
C TRP A 288 34.17 -7.91 20.06
N ASP A 289 34.86 -8.91 20.58
CA ASP A 289 34.53 -9.51 21.87
C ASP A 289 35.34 -8.82 22.99
N SER A 290 34.67 -8.00 23.78
CA SER A 290 35.28 -7.25 24.88
C SER A 290 35.86 -8.13 26.00
N ALA A 291 35.45 -9.40 26.07
CA ALA A 291 35.97 -10.33 27.08
C ALA A 291 37.36 -10.88 26.69
N SER A 292 37.61 -11.08 25.40
CA SER A 292 38.90 -11.58 24.88
C SER A 292 39.77 -10.47 24.29
N ASP A 293 39.24 -9.25 24.17
CA ASP A 293 39.86 -8.11 23.51
C ASP A 293 40.36 -8.44 22.08
N ASP A 294 39.49 -9.13 21.31
CA ASP A 294 39.83 -9.66 19.98
C ASP A 294 38.57 -9.77 19.09
N ALA A 295 38.82 -9.82 17.76
CA ALA A 295 37.72 -10.10 16.81
C ALA A 295 37.36 -11.59 16.84
N ARG A 296 36.11 -11.90 17.09
CA ARG A 296 35.56 -13.26 17.13
C ARG A 296 34.40 -13.40 16.17
N THR A 297 34.14 -14.64 15.75
CA THR A 297 32.85 -14.92 15.07
C THR A 297 31.69 -14.61 16.02
N ASP A 298 30.59 -14.15 15.47
CA ASP A 298 29.38 -13.81 16.27
C ASP A 298 28.91 -15.00 17.14
N SER A 299 29.05 -16.22 16.63
CA SER A 299 28.70 -17.45 17.36
C SER A 299 29.64 -17.76 18.52
N ALA A 300 30.88 -17.29 18.51
CA ALA A 300 31.91 -17.57 19.50
C ALA A 300 32.13 -16.44 20.52
N ALA A 301 31.62 -15.25 20.25
CA ALA A 301 31.80 -14.08 21.12
C ALA A 301 30.96 -14.18 22.38
N SER A 302 31.52 -13.83 23.52
CA SER A 302 30.84 -13.86 24.83
C SER A 302 30.33 -12.48 25.28
N ALA A 303 31.02 -11.40 24.86
CA ALA A 303 30.72 -10.01 25.19
C ALA A 303 30.86 -9.08 23.98
N PRO A 304 29.95 -9.21 22.96
CA PRO A 304 30.04 -8.37 21.77
C PRO A 304 29.95 -6.87 22.07
N ALA A 305 30.86 -6.09 21.53
CA ALA A 305 30.87 -4.63 21.67
C ALA A 305 29.85 -3.98 20.70
N LEU A 306 29.14 -2.96 21.17
CA LEU A 306 28.28 -2.12 20.34
C LEU A 306 28.97 -0.83 19.87
N THR A 307 29.97 -0.39 20.61
CA THR A 307 30.68 0.89 20.37
C THR A 307 32.18 0.67 20.41
N GLY A 308 32.91 1.57 19.79
CA GLY A 308 34.39 1.55 19.76
C GLY A 308 34.92 1.61 18.34
N VAL A 309 36.26 1.76 18.25
CA VAL A 309 37.03 1.65 17.00
C VAL A 309 38.11 0.59 17.24
N TYR A 310 38.18 -0.38 16.38
CA TYR A 310 39.01 -1.57 16.56
C TYR A 310 39.91 -1.80 15.38
N GLN A 311 41.13 -2.30 15.66
CA GLN A 311 42.08 -2.70 14.66
C GLN A 311 42.17 -4.23 14.63
N VAL A 312 41.74 -4.83 13.52
CA VAL A 312 41.72 -6.27 13.36
C VAL A 312 42.90 -6.72 12.49
N ALA A 313 43.81 -7.48 13.09
CA ALA A 313 44.97 -8.05 12.37
C ALA A 313 44.51 -9.21 11.48
N THR A 314 45.17 -9.33 10.31
CA THR A 314 44.89 -10.42 9.35
C THR A 314 46.08 -11.33 9.22
N ASP A 315 45.86 -12.62 8.88
CA ASP A 315 46.91 -13.59 8.54
C ASP A 315 47.72 -13.21 7.29
N PHE A 316 47.31 -12.15 6.60
CA PHE A 316 47.97 -11.61 5.39
C PHE A 316 48.95 -10.48 5.71
N GLY A 317 49.12 -10.15 6.99
CA GLY A 317 50.04 -9.09 7.44
C GLY A 317 49.44 -7.66 7.32
N ALA A 318 48.13 -7.54 7.10
CA ALA A 318 47.44 -6.27 7.08
C ALA A 318 46.63 -6.07 8.37
N THR A 319 46.33 -4.81 8.72
CA THR A 319 45.40 -4.45 9.78
C THR A 319 44.20 -3.73 9.17
N ILE A 320 43.01 -4.07 9.59
CA ILE A 320 41.74 -3.48 9.12
C ILE A 320 41.14 -2.67 10.24
N ASP A 321 40.92 -1.38 10.00
CA ASP A 321 40.14 -0.53 10.93
C ASP A 321 38.64 -0.83 10.81
N CYS A 322 38.00 -1.11 11.92
CA CYS A 322 36.59 -1.49 11.97
C CYS A 322 35.85 -0.77 13.09
N LEU A 323 34.52 -0.63 12.89
CA LEU A 323 33.57 -0.17 13.91
C LEU A 323 32.38 -1.13 13.95
N PRO A 324 31.75 -1.36 15.12
CA PRO A 324 30.43 -1.99 15.16
C PRO A 324 29.40 -1.20 14.35
N SER A 325 28.47 -1.88 13.72
CA SER A 325 27.38 -1.26 12.95
C SER A 325 26.58 -0.26 13.81
N PHE A 326 26.40 -0.54 15.11
CA PHE A 326 25.73 0.36 16.03
C PHE A 326 26.53 1.66 16.26
N GLN A 327 27.86 1.60 16.30
CA GLN A 327 28.68 2.81 16.42
C GLN A 327 28.47 3.74 15.21
N LEU A 328 28.30 3.19 14.02
CA LEU A 328 28.00 3.99 12.82
C LEU A 328 26.61 4.64 12.92
N LEU A 329 25.60 3.89 13.37
CA LEU A 329 24.25 4.43 13.61
C LEU A 329 24.30 5.52 14.70
N HIS A 330 25.01 5.29 15.80
CA HIS A 330 25.19 6.26 16.88
C HIS A 330 25.84 7.56 16.36
N ASN A 331 26.92 7.46 15.60
CA ASN A 331 27.62 8.60 15.01
C ASN A 331 26.68 9.41 14.10
N LEU A 332 25.88 8.73 13.28
CA LEU A 332 24.91 9.38 12.42
C LEU A 332 23.80 10.08 13.26
N CYS A 333 23.24 9.40 14.25
CA CYS A 333 22.18 9.96 15.10
C CYS A 333 22.67 11.21 15.83
N ALA A 334 23.92 11.25 16.28
CA ALA A 334 24.51 12.41 16.95
C ALA A 334 24.49 13.70 16.08
N GLU A 335 24.38 13.57 14.77
CA GLU A 335 24.18 14.71 13.87
C GLU A 335 22.77 15.31 13.95
N TYR A 336 21.81 14.60 14.54
CA TYR A 336 20.40 14.99 14.63
C TYR A 336 20.02 15.29 16.08
N SER A 337 20.59 16.40 16.63
CA SER A 337 20.10 16.90 17.92
C SER A 337 18.63 17.29 17.83
N VAL A 338 17.94 17.38 18.96
CA VAL A 338 16.52 17.78 18.97
C VAL A 338 16.33 19.21 18.43
N GLU A 339 17.33 20.09 18.59
CA GLU A 339 17.34 21.47 18.07
C GLU A 339 17.43 21.43 16.52
N ARG A 340 18.39 20.67 15.97
CA ARG A 340 18.52 20.52 14.52
C ARG A 340 17.28 19.86 13.91
N ALA A 341 16.72 18.84 14.57
CA ALA A 341 15.51 18.21 14.12
C ALA A 341 14.30 19.16 14.20
N ALA A 342 14.24 20.04 15.20
CA ALA A 342 13.21 21.07 15.28
C ALA A 342 13.26 22.03 14.10
N GLU A 343 14.45 22.46 13.67
CA GLU A 343 14.64 23.27 12.46
C GLU A 343 14.17 22.55 11.18
N ILE A 344 14.48 21.25 11.05
CA ILE A 344 14.12 20.45 9.88
C ILE A 344 12.62 20.17 9.86
N THR A 345 12.05 19.72 10.98
CA THR A 345 10.68 19.18 11.04
C THR A 345 9.64 20.25 11.38
N GLY A 346 10.08 21.35 12.02
CA GLY A 346 9.21 22.39 12.59
C GLY A 346 8.46 21.93 13.85
N ILE A 347 8.90 20.83 14.48
CA ILE A 347 8.39 20.36 15.77
C ILE A 347 9.26 21.00 16.86
N PRO A 348 8.68 21.57 17.94
CA PRO A 348 9.49 22.11 19.04
C PRO A 348 10.44 21.06 19.64
N ALA A 349 11.69 21.43 19.91
CA ALA A 349 12.73 20.53 20.42
C ALA A 349 12.31 19.79 21.70
N ASP A 350 11.63 20.48 22.64
CA ASP A 350 11.11 19.85 23.85
C ASP A 350 10.00 18.78 23.56
N ALA A 351 9.23 18.97 22.50
CA ALA A 351 8.24 17.96 22.09
C ALA A 351 8.93 16.71 21.53
N ILE A 352 10.01 16.87 20.76
CA ILE A 352 10.83 15.76 20.25
C ILE A 352 11.44 15.00 21.42
N ARG A 353 12.05 15.72 22.39
CA ARG A 353 12.65 15.10 23.58
C ARG A 353 11.62 14.33 24.41
N ARG A 354 10.45 14.91 24.67
CA ARG A 354 9.37 14.21 25.38
C ARG A 354 8.92 12.95 24.65
N LEU A 355 8.73 13.02 23.34
CA LEU A 355 8.32 11.87 22.53
C LEU A 355 9.35 10.73 22.62
N ALA A 356 10.65 11.06 22.56
CA ALA A 356 11.73 10.06 22.69
C ALA A 356 11.67 9.34 24.05
N LEU A 357 11.50 10.09 25.13
CA LEU A 357 11.41 9.54 26.48
C LEU A 357 10.13 8.71 26.68
N GLU A 358 9.01 9.17 26.16
CA GLU A 358 7.76 8.41 26.22
C GLU A 358 7.88 7.07 25.48
N LEU A 359 8.47 7.07 24.29
CA LEU A 359 8.68 5.85 23.52
C LEU A 359 9.67 4.88 24.20
N ALA A 360 10.76 5.41 24.76
CA ALA A 360 11.77 4.59 25.45
C ALA A 360 11.25 3.92 26.72
N ASN A 361 10.36 4.61 27.46
CA ASN A 361 9.82 4.14 28.72
C ASN A 361 8.55 3.28 28.58
N ALA A 362 7.85 3.34 27.44
CA ALA A 362 6.67 2.55 27.19
C ALA A 362 7.05 1.15 26.68
N LYS A 363 6.67 0.12 27.42
CA LYS A 363 6.86 -1.28 27.01
C LYS A 363 5.65 -2.11 27.45
N PRO A 364 4.83 -2.60 26.49
CA PRO A 364 5.04 -2.55 25.05
C PRO A 364 4.60 -1.24 24.37
N ALA A 365 5.35 -0.83 23.33
CA ALA A 365 5.02 0.27 22.46
C ALA A 365 4.88 -0.20 21.01
N ALA A 366 3.78 0.16 20.36
CA ALA A 366 3.50 -0.15 18.95
C ALA A 366 3.70 1.09 18.07
N ILE A 367 4.34 0.90 16.92
CA ILE A 367 4.44 1.91 15.86
C ILE A 367 3.66 1.41 14.64
N ARG A 368 2.70 2.21 14.17
CA ARG A 368 1.90 1.90 13.00
C ARG A 368 2.09 2.97 11.93
N ILE A 369 2.79 2.60 10.87
CA ILE A 369 3.10 3.50 9.75
C ILE A 369 1.99 3.40 8.71
N GLY A 370 1.45 4.54 8.30
CA GLY A 370 0.45 4.65 7.24
C GLY A 370 1.04 5.03 5.89
N TYR A 371 0.17 5.08 4.87
CA TYR A 371 0.54 5.41 3.48
C TYR A 371 1.01 6.87 3.30
N GLY A 372 0.73 7.76 4.26
CA GLY A 372 1.22 9.14 4.23
C GLY A 372 2.75 9.26 4.24
N VAL A 373 3.43 8.23 4.75
CA VAL A 373 4.90 8.14 4.77
C VAL A 373 5.45 7.39 3.55
N ASP A 374 4.62 6.60 2.88
CA ASP A 374 5.07 5.66 1.84
C ASP A 374 5.33 6.33 0.48
N ARG A 375 4.54 7.37 0.14
CA ARG A 375 4.57 7.96 -1.21
C ARG A 375 5.59 9.10 -1.35
N TRP A 376 6.76 8.95 -0.67
CA TRP A 376 7.91 9.85 -0.74
C TRP A 376 9.10 9.19 -1.43
N TYR A 377 10.01 10.01 -1.96
CA TYR A 377 11.18 9.50 -2.67
C TYR A 377 12.09 8.66 -1.77
N TYR A 378 12.19 9.00 -0.48
CA TYR A 378 13.01 8.31 0.52
C TYR A 378 12.16 7.56 1.57
N ALA A 379 11.03 6.99 1.17
CA ALA A 379 10.11 6.30 2.08
C ALA A 379 10.74 5.08 2.77
N ASP A 380 11.60 4.35 2.08
CA ASP A 380 12.35 3.21 2.63
C ASP A 380 13.38 3.65 3.70
N TYR A 381 14.00 4.83 3.53
CA TYR A 381 14.87 5.41 4.58
C TYR A 381 14.06 5.73 5.82
N THR A 382 12.91 6.35 5.66
CA THR A 382 12.00 6.65 6.76
C THR A 382 11.56 5.37 7.47
N ALA A 383 11.16 4.35 6.72
CA ALA A 383 10.73 3.07 7.29
C ALA A 383 11.83 2.41 8.12
N ARG A 384 13.07 2.41 7.63
CA ARG A 384 14.22 1.84 8.33
C ARG A 384 14.57 2.65 9.58
N ALA A 385 14.54 4.00 9.51
CA ALA A 385 14.80 4.85 10.66
C ALA A 385 13.73 4.68 11.75
N VAL A 386 12.46 4.64 11.37
CA VAL A 386 11.34 4.41 12.30
C VAL A 386 11.39 2.99 12.87
N ALA A 387 11.75 1.97 12.06
CA ALA A 387 11.93 0.60 12.54
C ALA A 387 13.01 0.51 13.62
N ASN A 388 14.11 1.25 13.46
CA ASN A 388 15.19 1.29 14.44
C ASN A 388 14.75 1.83 15.81
N LEU A 389 13.65 2.62 15.89
CA LEU A 389 13.06 3.01 17.18
C LEU A 389 12.49 1.81 17.94
N ALA A 390 11.68 0.98 17.26
CA ALA A 390 11.11 -0.22 17.87
C ALA A 390 12.19 -1.27 18.19
N VAL A 391 13.24 -1.35 17.36
CA VAL A 391 14.40 -2.23 17.54
C VAL A 391 15.24 -1.78 18.76
N ALA A 392 15.59 -0.50 18.83
CA ALA A 392 16.40 0.03 19.91
C ALA A 392 15.69 -0.09 21.27
N THR A 393 14.38 0.06 21.32
CA THR A 393 13.59 -0.08 22.55
C THR A 393 13.19 -1.53 22.89
N GLY A 394 13.59 -2.52 22.06
CA GLY A 394 13.29 -3.94 22.28
C GLY A 394 11.80 -4.27 22.20
N ASN A 395 11.04 -3.55 21.37
CA ASN A 395 9.60 -3.74 21.21
C ASN A 395 9.24 -4.74 20.10
N ILE A 396 10.19 -5.41 19.45
CA ILE A 396 9.94 -6.37 18.37
C ILE A 396 9.57 -7.75 18.92
N GLY A 397 8.54 -8.38 18.37
CA GLY A 397 8.14 -9.76 18.67
C GLY A 397 7.39 -9.94 19.98
N ILE A 398 6.95 -8.88 20.63
CA ILE A 398 6.20 -8.92 21.89
C ILE A 398 4.75 -8.43 21.70
N PRO A 399 3.75 -9.00 22.41
CA PRO A 399 2.37 -8.52 22.34
C PRO A 399 2.27 -7.02 22.67
N GLY A 400 1.49 -6.29 21.90
CA GLY A 400 1.30 -4.84 22.05
C GLY A 400 2.49 -3.98 21.61
N GLY A 401 3.56 -4.59 21.09
CA GLY A 401 4.75 -3.90 20.59
C GLY A 401 4.82 -3.84 19.06
N GLY A 402 6.03 -3.76 18.58
CA GLY A 402 6.40 -3.90 17.18
C GLY A 402 6.16 -2.70 16.28
N ILE A 403 6.48 -2.92 15.03
CA ILE A 403 6.21 -1.98 13.95
C ILE A 403 5.35 -2.67 12.90
N SER A 404 4.33 -1.98 12.41
CA SER A 404 3.44 -2.48 11.37
C SER A 404 3.28 -1.45 10.27
N VAL A 405 3.27 -1.94 9.04
CA VAL A 405 2.88 -1.19 7.87
C VAL A 405 1.58 -1.77 7.36
N HIS A 406 0.61 -0.93 7.12
CA HIS A 406 -0.68 -1.31 6.54
C HIS A 406 -1.36 -2.50 7.23
N ASP A 407 -0.92 -2.79 8.45
CA ASP A 407 -1.42 -3.83 9.33
C ASP A 407 -1.42 -5.24 8.73
N GLY A 408 -0.60 -6.08 9.29
CA GLY A 408 -0.45 -7.47 8.88
C GLY A 408 -1.79 -8.19 8.87
N THR A 409 -2.40 -8.29 7.72
CA THR A 409 -3.50 -9.21 7.52
C THR A 409 -2.92 -10.56 7.17
N TYR A 410 -3.35 -11.60 7.86
CA TYR A 410 -3.10 -12.96 7.42
C TYR A 410 -3.71 -13.16 6.05
N ALA A 411 -2.89 -13.48 5.05
CA ALA A 411 -3.40 -14.13 3.85
C ALA A 411 -3.47 -15.62 4.14
N ALA A 412 -4.62 -16.24 3.88
CA ALA A 412 -4.73 -17.69 3.96
C ALA A 412 -3.74 -18.34 2.99
N PRO A 413 -2.98 -19.36 3.41
CA PRO A 413 -1.97 -20.02 2.58
C PRO A 413 -2.59 -21.01 1.59
N LEU A 414 -3.47 -20.50 0.71
CA LEU A 414 -4.15 -21.29 -0.31
C LEU A 414 -3.16 -21.94 -1.30
N ASN A 415 -3.47 -23.15 -1.75
CA ASN A 415 -2.79 -23.79 -2.86
C ASN A 415 -3.22 -23.16 -4.19
N LEU A 416 -2.56 -22.10 -4.60
CA LEU A 416 -2.92 -21.35 -5.83
C LEU A 416 -2.14 -21.78 -7.07
N ARG A 417 -1.19 -22.70 -6.94
CA ARG A 417 -0.23 -23.01 -8.02
C ARG A 417 -0.93 -23.50 -9.27
N SER A 418 -1.71 -24.58 -9.18
CA SER A 418 -2.39 -25.16 -10.34
C SER A 418 -3.40 -24.20 -10.97
N PHE A 419 -4.05 -23.39 -10.14
CA PHE A 419 -5.00 -22.37 -10.61
C PHE A 419 -4.29 -21.27 -11.41
N ARG A 420 -3.14 -20.79 -10.92
CA ARG A 420 -2.39 -19.70 -11.56
C ARG A 420 -1.53 -20.14 -12.75
N THR A 421 -1.18 -21.45 -12.83
CA THR A 421 -0.30 -21.98 -13.88
C THR A 421 -0.99 -23.06 -14.72
N PRO A 422 -1.99 -22.70 -15.54
CA PRO A 422 -2.72 -23.64 -16.38
C PRO A 422 -1.78 -24.38 -17.33
N GLY A 423 -1.79 -25.73 -17.29
CA GLY A 423 -0.86 -26.56 -18.08
C GLY A 423 0.62 -26.32 -17.74
N GLY A 424 0.94 -25.86 -16.51
CA GLY A 424 2.29 -25.58 -16.07
C GLY A 424 2.89 -24.27 -16.62
N ARG A 425 2.10 -23.45 -17.30
CA ARG A 425 2.56 -22.18 -17.87
C ARG A 425 2.44 -21.04 -16.86
N GLU A 426 3.46 -20.19 -16.79
CA GLU A 426 3.47 -18.96 -15.99
C GLU A 426 3.34 -17.74 -16.91
N ALA A 427 2.62 -16.73 -16.46
CA ALA A 427 2.62 -15.44 -17.11
C ALA A 427 3.92 -14.67 -16.81
N ALA A 428 4.41 -13.87 -17.75
CA ALA A 428 5.35 -12.81 -17.43
C ALA A 428 4.71 -11.82 -16.45
N THR A 429 5.49 -11.07 -15.68
CA THR A 429 4.92 -10.13 -14.71
C THR A 429 5.56 -8.74 -14.80
N LEU A 430 4.72 -7.71 -14.70
CA LEU A 430 5.14 -6.31 -14.57
C LEU A 430 4.36 -5.66 -13.42
N ASP A 431 5.02 -4.76 -12.70
CA ASP A 431 4.35 -3.79 -11.84
C ASP A 431 3.90 -2.57 -12.64
N ILE A 432 3.36 -1.56 -11.96
CA ILE A 432 2.84 -0.36 -12.64
C ILE A 432 3.95 0.44 -13.34
N ILE A 433 5.15 0.51 -12.76
CA ILE A 433 6.28 1.23 -13.36
C ILE A 433 6.76 0.49 -14.60
N GLY A 434 7.01 -0.80 -14.47
CA GLY A 434 7.40 -1.66 -15.58
C GLY A 434 6.37 -1.70 -16.70
N LEU A 435 5.06 -1.63 -16.36
CA LEU A 435 4.00 -1.52 -17.35
C LEU A 435 4.10 -0.21 -18.15
N MET A 436 4.28 0.93 -17.47
CA MET A 436 4.41 2.23 -18.17
C MET A 436 5.63 2.24 -19.08
N GLN A 437 6.78 1.71 -18.62
CA GLN A 437 7.99 1.56 -19.44
C GLN A 437 7.78 0.63 -20.64
N ALA A 438 7.10 -0.48 -20.45
CA ALA A 438 6.80 -1.45 -21.50
C ALA A 438 5.87 -0.87 -22.58
N ILE A 439 4.90 -0.04 -22.19
CA ILE A 439 4.03 0.66 -23.16
C ILE A 439 4.81 1.76 -23.87
N GLU A 440 5.60 2.55 -23.13
CA GLU A 440 6.26 3.75 -23.66
C GLU A 440 7.48 3.42 -24.50
N HIS A 441 8.37 2.59 -23.96
CA HIS A 441 9.69 2.33 -24.54
C HIS A 441 9.83 0.92 -25.12
N GLY A 442 8.88 0.01 -24.82
CA GLY A 442 8.99 -1.39 -25.24
C GLY A 442 9.95 -2.20 -24.37
N GLU A 443 10.24 -1.76 -23.17
CA GLU A 443 11.18 -2.40 -22.23
C GLU A 443 10.48 -3.02 -21.03
N PRO A 444 10.78 -4.26 -20.65
CA PRO A 444 11.73 -5.22 -21.28
C PRO A 444 11.18 -5.88 -22.55
N TYR A 445 9.97 -5.61 -22.93
CA TYR A 445 9.27 -5.99 -24.18
C TYR A 445 8.07 -5.06 -24.38
N PRO A 446 7.59 -4.85 -25.63
CA PRO A 446 6.48 -3.93 -25.88
C PRO A 446 5.17 -4.47 -25.30
N VAL A 447 4.41 -3.61 -24.62
CA VAL A 447 3.00 -3.86 -24.26
C VAL A 447 2.12 -3.01 -25.20
N LYS A 448 1.20 -3.67 -25.89
CA LYS A 448 0.31 -3.08 -26.90
C LYS A 448 -1.17 -3.30 -26.62
N SER A 449 -1.49 -4.27 -25.76
CA SER A 449 -2.85 -4.49 -25.26
C SER A 449 -2.85 -4.45 -23.73
N LEU A 450 -3.77 -3.69 -23.16
CA LEU A 450 -3.96 -3.62 -21.70
C LEU A 450 -5.40 -3.99 -21.34
N TRP A 451 -5.53 -4.99 -20.49
CA TRP A 451 -6.77 -5.40 -19.85
C TRP A 451 -6.78 -4.94 -18.39
N LEU A 452 -7.81 -4.23 -17.97
CA LEU A 452 -8.01 -3.77 -16.60
C LEU A 452 -9.28 -4.40 -16.01
N SER A 453 -9.17 -5.10 -14.88
CA SER A 453 -10.30 -5.57 -14.08
C SER A 453 -10.23 -5.00 -12.67
N ALA A 454 -11.36 -4.53 -12.14
CA ALA A 454 -11.46 -3.95 -10.80
C ALA A 454 -10.41 -2.85 -10.53
N SER A 455 -10.12 -2.04 -11.54
CA SER A 455 -9.03 -1.04 -11.52
C SER A 455 -9.41 0.24 -12.23
N ASN A 456 -9.40 1.36 -11.53
CA ASN A 456 -9.49 2.69 -12.12
C ASN A 456 -8.09 3.33 -12.21
N MET A 457 -7.13 2.60 -12.84
CA MET A 457 -5.71 2.94 -12.90
C MET A 457 -5.46 4.37 -13.37
N PHE A 458 -6.18 4.84 -14.38
CA PHE A 458 -6.02 6.17 -14.95
C PHE A 458 -6.68 7.30 -14.14
N ASN A 459 -7.13 7.02 -12.91
CA ASN A 459 -7.57 8.04 -11.96
C ASN A 459 -6.46 8.36 -10.94
N GLN A 460 -5.85 7.36 -10.28
CA GLN A 460 -5.05 7.58 -9.08
C GLN A 460 -3.63 6.98 -9.09
N THR A 461 -3.39 5.96 -9.91
CA THR A 461 -2.11 5.24 -9.89
C THR A 461 -1.16 5.65 -11.00
N SER A 462 -1.57 6.59 -11.83
CA SER A 462 -0.73 7.14 -12.92
C SER A 462 -0.11 8.46 -12.49
N ALA A 463 1.17 8.43 -12.13
CA ALA A 463 1.95 9.65 -11.91
C ALA A 463 2.00 10.48 -13.20
N ASN A 464 1.96 11.80 -13.08
CA ASN A 464 1.91 12.72 -14.22
C ASN A 464 0.84 12.30 -15.26
N ARG A 465 -0.41 12.16 -14.77
CA ARG A 465 -1.51 11.62 -15.56
C ARG A 465 -1.67 12.30 -16.93
N SER A 466 -1.46 13.62 -16.99
CA SER A 466 -1.54 14.37 -18.25
C SER A 466 -0.58 13.83 -19.30
N ARG A 467 0.65 13.48 -18.91
CA ARG A 467 1.64 12.85 -19.79
C ARG A 467 1.22 11.45 -20.20
N VAL A 468 0.76 10.65 -19.21
CA VAL A 468 0.26 9.29 -19.48
C VAL A 468 -0.82 9.30 -20.55
N LEU A 469 -1.79 10.22 -20.46
CA LEU A 469 -2.88 10.31 -21.42
C LEU A 469 -2.44 10.81 -22.82
N ARG A 470 -1.49 11.73 -22.89
CA ARG A 470 -1.03 12.30 -24.17
C ARG A 470 0.01 11.44 -24.88
N GLU A 471 0.90 10.79 -24.16
CA GLU A 471 2.13 10.22 -24.72
C GLU A 471 2.20 8.69 -24.58
N ILE A 472 1.68 8.11 -23.50
CA ILE A 472 1.79 6.68 -23.20
C ILE A 472 0.55 5.92 -23.69
N LEU A 473 -0.64 6.33 -23.26
CA LEU A 473 -1.89 5.67 -23.61
C LEU A 473 -2.15 5.54 -25.12
N PRO A 474 -1.80 6.54 -25.99
CA PRO A 474 -1.95 6.41 -27.44
C PRO A 474 -1.12 5.29 -28.08
N LYS A 475 -0.08 4.78 -27.39
CA LYS A 475 0.77 3.68 -27.88
C LYS A 475 0.12 2.30 -27.72
N LEU A 476 -1.00 2.21 -26.96
CA LEU A 476 -1.81 1.00 -26.86
C LEU A 476 -2.74 0.87 -28.08
N GLU A 477 -2.75 -0.31 -28.68
CA GLU A 477 -3.68 -0.68 -29.75
C GLU A 477 -5.03 -1.17 -29.21
N LEU A 478 -5.04 -1.66 -27.96
CA LEU A 478 -6.24 -2.13 -27.31
C LEU A 478 -6.21 -1.84 -25.81
N LEU A 479 -7.25 -1.17 -25.33
CA LEU A 479 -7.54 -1.02 -23.89
C LEU A 479 -8.92 -1.61 -23.61
N VAL A 480 -8.97 -2.65 -22.75
CA VAL A 480 -10.21 -3.30 -22.29
C VAL A 480 -10.38 -3.04 -20.81
N VAL A 481 -11.57 -2.63 -20.39
CA VAL A 481 -11.89 -2.39 -18.99
C VAL A 481 -13.13 -3.21 -18.58
N VAL A 482 -12.98 -3.99 -17.51
CA VAL A 482 -14.07 -4.74 -16.87
C VAL A 482 -14.48 -3.96 -15.61
N GLU A 483 -15.67 -3.39 -15.62
CA GLU A 483 -16.09 -2.46 -14.56
C GLU A 483 -17.62 -2.48 -14.36
N GLN A 484 -18.07 -1.99 -13.21
CA GLN A 484 -19.49 -1.85 -12.86
C GLN A 484 -20.08 -0.50 -13.30
N PHE A 485 -19.24 0.51 -13.46
CA PHE A 485 -19.61 1.88 -13.80
C PHE A 485 -18.65 2.43 -14.86
N MET A 486 -19.07 3.52 -15.52
CA MET A 486 -18.22 4.25 -16.44
C MET A 486 -17.22 5.12 -15.68
N THR A 487 -16.19 4.47 -15.10
CA THR A 487 -15.07 5.11 -14.40
C THR A 487 -14.15 5.85 -15.38
N ASP A 488 -13.17 6.62 -14.87
CA ASP A 488 -12.21 7.35 -15.71
C ASP A 488 -11.42 6.42 -16.64
N SER A 489 -11.05 5.22 -16.13
CA SER A 489 -10.38 4.22 -16.98
C SER A 489 -11.33 3.60 -17.99
N ALA A 490 -12.58 3.34 -17.61
CA ALA A 490 -13.60 2.82 -18.53
C ALA A 490 -13.91 3.81 -19.64
N ALA A 491 -13.99 5.11 -19.32
CA ALA A 491 -14.23 6.17 -20.30
C ALA A 491 -13.12 6.29 -21.38
N LEU A 492 -11.91 5.81 -21.07
CA LEU A 492 -10.77 5.79 -21.99
C LEU A 492 -10.63 4.47 -22.78
N ALA A 493 -11.44 3.45 -22.45
CA ALA A 493 -11.32 2.12 -23.03
C ALA A 493 -11.77 2.06 -24.51
N ASP A 494 -11.30 1.04 -25.21
CA ASP A 494 -11.80 0.66 -26.54
C ASP A 494 -13.02 -0.26 -26.41
N ILE A 495 -13.01 -1.13 -25.36
CA ILE A 495 -14.11 -2.03 -25.04
C ILE A 495 -14.31 -2.02 -23.51
N VAL A 496 -15.56 -1.82 -23.10
CA VAL A 496 -15.96 -1.90 -21.69
C VAL A 496 -16.89 -3.10 -21.51
N LEU A 497 -16.61 -3.92 -20.49
CA LEU A 497 -17.38 -5.13 -20.18
C LEU A 497 -18.05 -4.97 -18.80
N PRO A 498 -19.36 -5.25 -18.69
CA PRO A 498 -20.10 -5.09 -17.46
C PRO A 498 -19.76 -6.19 -16.45
N ALA A 499 -19.27 -5.80 -15.27
CA ALA A 499 -18.91 -6.69 -14.19
C ALA A 499 -20.03 -6.91 -13.16
N CYS A 500 -20.12 -8.12 -12.63
CA CYS A 500 -20.95 -8.45 -11.49
C CYS A 500 -20.50 -7.71 -10.22
N THR A 501 -21.47 -7.35 -9.36
CA THR A 501 -21.24 -6.91 -7.99
C THR A 501 -20.91 -8.10 -7.08
N ILE A 502 -20.67 -7.81 -5.79
CA ILE A 502 -20.46 -8.84 -4.77
C ILE A 502 -21.69 -9.72 -4.52
N PHE A 503 -22.89 -9.22 -4.85
CA PHE A 503 -24.15 -9.94 -4.64
C PHE A 503 -24.55 -10.81 -5.82
N GLU A 504 -23.87 -10.69 -6.96
CA GLU A 504 -24.21 -11.32 -8.23
C GLU A 504 -23.28 -12.47 -8.63
N LYS A 505 -22.28 -12.80 -7.81
CA LYS A 505 -21.28 -13.84 -8.11
C LYS A 505 -20.87 -14.62 -6.86
N ASN A 506 -20.31 -15.80 -7.10
CA ASN A 506 -19.62 -16.57 -6.08
C ASN A 506 -18.11 -16.30 -6.13
N ASP A 507 -17.47 -16.17 -4.96
CA ASP A 507 -16.02 -16.03 -4.84
C ASP A 507 -15.54 -16.51 -3.46
N LEU A 508 -14.23 -16.55 -3.25
CA LEU A 508 -13.62 -16.81 -1.95
C LEU A 508 -12.82 -15.59 -1.50
N ILE A 509 -13.08 -15.11 -0.31
CA ILE A 509 -12.27 -14.10 0.35
C ILE A 509 -11.37 -14.78 1.38
N ALA A 510 -10.07 -14.69 1.13
CA ALA A 510 -9.04 -15.42 1.85
C ALA A 510 -8.15 -14.47 2.66
N ALA A 511 -8.59 -14.15 3.87
CA ALA A 511 -7.87 -13.36 4.86
C ALA A 511 -7.70 -14.18 6.16
N MET A 512 -7.60 -13.52 7.30
CA MET A 512 -7.60 -14.16 8.62
C MET A 512 -8.82 -15.06 8.86
N PHE A 513 -9.97 -14.64 8.34
CA PHE A 513 -11.14 -15.49 8.19
C PHE A 513 -11.29 -15.84 6.71
N LEU A 514 -11.57 -17.12 6.46
CA LEU A 514 -12.03 -17.56 5.16
C LEU A 514 -13.54 -17.36 5.07
N GLN A 515 -14.00 -16.73 4.01
CA GLN A 515 -15.41 -16.39 3.81
C GLN A 515 -15.80 -16.64 2.35
N LEU A 516 -16.96 -17.29 2.15
CA LEU A 516 -17.54 -17.39 0.81
C LEU A 516 -18.34 -16.14 0.50
N GLN A 517 -17.98 -15.48 -0.60
CA GLN A 517 -18.86 -14.52 -1.25
C GLN A 517 -19.91 -15.33 -2.03
N ARG A 518 -21.16 -15.24 -1.60
CA ARG A 518 -22.25 -16.01 -2.18
C ARG A 518 -23.15 -15.13 -3.01
N GLN A 519 -23.51 -15.61 -4.16
CA GLN A 519 -24.50 -14.95 -5.02
C GLN A 519 -25.85 -14.86 -4.29
N ALA A 520 -26.32 -13.65 -4.09
CA ALA A 520 -27.60 -13.37 -3.46
C ALA A 520 -28.72 -13.14 -4.47
N VAL A 521 -28.39 -12.53 -5.62
CA VAL A 521 -29.35 -12.18 -6.68
C VAL A 521 -28.75 -12.53 -8.06
N ALA A 522 -29.61 -12.63 -9.06
CA ALA A 522 -29.16 -12.75 -10.43
C ALA A 522 -28.38 -11.49 -10.87
N PRO A 523 -27.42 -11.60 -11.80
CA PRO A 523 -26.76 -10.44 -12.37
C PRO A 523 -27.73 -9.44 -12.99
N GLU A 524 -27.53 -8.16 -12.74
CA GLU A 524 -28.29 -7.10 -13.40
C GLU A 524 -27.87 -6.98 -14.87
N GLY A 525 -28.88 -6.91 -15.75
CA GLY A 525 -28.66 -6.84 -17.19
C GLY A 525 -27.89 -8.06 -17.73
N GLU A 526 -26.82 -7.80 -18.47
CA GLU A 526 -25.94 -8.83 -19.04
C GLU A 526 -24.59 -8.91 -18.31
N SER A 527 -24.50 -8.41 -17.05
CA SER A 527 -23.26 -8.43 -16.27
C SER A 527 -22.75 -9.86 -16.05
N LYS A 528 -21.42 -10.03 -16.06
CA LYS A 528 -20.78 -11.32 -15.83
C LYS A 528 -19.69 -11.23 -14.77
N SER A 529 -19.41 -12.34 -14.08
CA SER A 529 -18.22 -12.45 -13.24
C SER A 529 -16.95 -12.46 -14.11
N ASP A 530 -15.82 -12.03 -13.52
CA ASP A 530 -14.52 -12.11 -14.23
C ASP A 530 -14.20 -13.54 -14.67
N TRP A 531 -14.60 -14.55 -13.89
CA TRP A 531 -14.47 -15.95 -14.26
C TRP A 531 -15.24 -16.27 -15.55
N ASP A 532 -16.50 -15.87 -15.65
CA ASP A 532 -17.34 -16.15 -16.83
C ASP A 532 -16.85 -15.38 -18.05
N ILE A 533 -16.37 -14.13 -17.85
CA ILE A 533 -15.78 -13.30 -18.91
C ILE A 533 -14.53 -14.01 -19.48
N MET A 534 -13.61 -14.43 -18.61
CA MET A 534 -12.38 -15.09 -19.03
C MET A 534 -12.65 -16.46 -19.65
N THR A 535 -13.61 -17.22 -19.11
CA THR A 535 -14.03 -18.52 -19.67
C THR A 535 -14.60 -18.35 -21.09
N GLY A 536 -15.48 -17.37 -21.30
CA GLY A 536 -16.06 -17.09 -22.61
C GLY A 536 -15.00 -16.69 -23.64
N LEU A 537 -14.07 -15.80 -23.24
CA LEU A 537 -12.96 -15.38 -24.10
C LEU A 537 -11.99 -16.54 -24.39
N ALA A 538 -11.66 -17.36 -23.39
CA ALA A 538 -10.78 -18.51 -23.53
C ALA A 538 -11.33 -19.52 -24.56
N ARG A 539 -12.63 -19.83 -24.50
CA ARG A 539 -13.29 -20.69 -25.50
C ARG A 539 -13.16 -20.12 -26.91
N ARG A 540 -13.38 -18.84 -27.09
CA ARG A 540 -13.27 -18.17 -28.39
C ARG A 540 -11.83 -18.12 -28.94
N MET A 541 -10.85 -18.18 -28.07
CA MET A 541 -9.42 -18.17 -28.42
C MET A 541 -8.81 -19.58 -28.54
N GLY A 542 -9.56 -20.65 -28.33
CA GLY A 542 -9.05 -22.02 -28.36
C GLY A 542 -8.28 -22.43 -27.10
N LEU A 543 -8.51 -21.72 -26.01
CA LEU A 543 -7.89 -21.94 -24.69
C LEU A 543 -8.89 -22.55 -23.69
N GLY A 544 -10.07 -23.02 -24.17
CA GLY A 544 -11.16 -23.48 -23.32
C GLY A 544 -10.77 -24.60 -22.36
N GLN A 545 -9.87 -25.52 -22.78
CA GLN A 545 -9.34 -26.61 -21.94
C GLN A 545 -8.75 -26.12 -20.59
N HIS A 546 -8.36 -24.87 -20.49
CA HIS A 546 -7.84 -24.27 -19.24
C HIS A 546 -8.97 -23.75 -18.33
N PHE A 547 -10.23 -23.76 -18.77
CA PHE A 547 -11.40 -23.22 -18.07
C PHE A 547 -12.60 -24.19 -18.08
N GLU A 548 -12.40 -25.52 -18.23
CA GLU A 548 -13.46 -26.52 -18.31
C GLU A 548 -14.05 -26.86 -16.93
N ARG A 549 -13.24 -26.83 -15.89
CA ARG A 549 -13.68 -27.17 -14.53
C ARG A 549 -14.55 -26.05 -13.96
N GLN A 550 -15.47 -26.42 -13.04
CA GLN A 550 -16.29 -25.44 -12.34
C GLN A 550 -15.47 -24.64 -11.32
N PRO A 551 -15.84 -23.39 -10.99
CA PRO A 551 -15.16 -22.59 -9.98
C PRO A 551 -14.98 -23.30 -8.64
N GLU A 552 -16.00 -24.07 -8.21
CA GLU A 552 -16.00 -24.81 -6.95
C GLU A 552 -14.91 -25.88 -6.89
N ASP A 553 -14.56 -26.49 -8.04
CA ASP A 553 -13.49 -27.48 -8.09
C ASP A 553 -12.12 -26.85 -7.85
N TYR A 554 -11.92 -25.63 -8.36
CA TYR A 554 -10.71 -24.87 -8.07
C TYR A 554 -10.67 -24.40 -6.62
N LEU A 555 -11.80 -23.99 -6.03
CA LEU A 555 -11.86 -23.62 -4.62
C LEU A 555 -11.54 -24.80 -3.70
N ARG A 556 -12.02 -26.03 -4.01
CA ARG A 556 -11.62 -27.23 -3.25
C ARG A 556 -10.12 -27.48 -3.31
N GLU A 557 -9.54 -27.39 -4.50
CA GLU A 557 -8.10 -27.58 -4.70
C GLU A 557 -7.27 -26.50 -4.01
N MET A 558 -7.72 -25.25 -4.02
CA MET A 558 -7.04 -24.17 -3.32
C MET A 558 -7.04 -24.34 -1.79
N LEU A 559 -8.11 -24.94 -1.24
CA LEU A 559 -8.24 -25.23 0.18
C LEU A 559 -7.50 -26.51 0.59
N ASP A 560 -7.22 -27.41 -0.35
CA ASP A 560 -6.39 -28.59 -0.15
C ASP A 560 -4.90 -28.19 -0.11
N SER A 561 -4.47 -27.80 1.08
CA SER A 561 -3.14 -27.28 1.37
C SER A 561 -2.53 -28.02 2.56
N ASP A 562 -1.24 -28.33 2.46
CA ASP A 562 -0.47 -28.96 3.55
C ASP A 562 -0.22 -28.02 4.74
N ASP A 563 -0.58 -26.74 4.60
CA ASP A 563 -0.37 -25.76 5.66
C ASP A 563 -1.30 -26.00 6.86
N ALA A 564 -0.72 -26.03 8.04
CA ALA A 564 -1.45 -26.27 9.29
C ALA A 564 -2.60 -25.28 9.53
N LEU A 565 -2.49 -24.04 9.01
CA LEU A 565 -3.53 -23.01 9.13
C LEU A 565 -4.82 -23.36 8.37
N LEU A 566 -4.74 -24.23 7.36
CA LEU A 566 -5.89 -24.65 6.55
C LEU A 566 -6.38 -26.06 6.86
N LYS A 567 -5.68 -26.82 7.72
CA LYS A 567 -6.04 -28.21 8.01
C LYS A 567 -7.49 -28.35 8.47
N GLY A 568 -8.28 -29.18 7.75
CA GLY A 568 -9.70 -29.42 8.04
C GLY A 568 -10.65 -28.29 7.65
N ILE A 569 -10.18 -27.27 6.96
CA ILE A 569 -11.03 -26.23 6.36
C ILE A 569 -11.32 -26.65 4.91
N THR A 570 -12.56 -27.00 4.62
CA THR A 570 -13.01 -27.44 3.31
C THR A 570 -14.06 -26.50 2.73
N LEU A 571 -14.32 -26.59 1.44
CA LEU A 571 -15.38 -25.81 0.79
C LEU A 571 -16.75 -26.12 1.40
N GLU A 572 -17.04 -27.40 1.69
CA GLU A 572 -18.30 -27.85 2.29
C GLU A 572 -18.48 -27.31 3.71
N ARG A 573 -17.38 -27.15 4.46
CA ARG A 573 -17.41 -26.51 5.77
C ARG A 573 -17.69 -25.00 5.61
N LEU A 574 -17.03 -24.32 4.68
CA LEU A 574 -17.28 -22.91 4.36
C LEU A 574 -18.72 -22.66 3.86
N GLN A 575 -19.31 -23.64 3.19
CA GLN A 575 -20.73 -23.55 2.75
C GLN A 575 -21.72 -23.60 3.92
N ARG A 576 -21.35 -24.21 5.05
CA ARG A 576 -22.20 -24.27 6.25
C ARG A 576 -21.95 -23.13 7.23
N GLU A 577 -20.71 -22.66 7.31
CA GLU A 577 -20.28 -21.60 8.24
C GLU A 577 -20.15 -20.26 7.51
N ASP A 578 -20.42 -19.15 8.19
CA ASP A 578 -20.37 -17.81 7.57
C ASP A 578 -18.94 -17.30 7.39
N ALA A 579 -18.09 -17.57 8.40
CA ALA A 579 -16.69 -17.23 8.42
C ALA A 579 -15.93 -18.29 9.24
N ILE A 580 -14.80 -18.75 8.74
CA ILE A 580 -13.95 -19.70 9.42
C ILE A 580 -12.62 -19.02 9.73
N LEU A 581 -12.29 -18.91 11.02
CA LEU A 581 -10.96 -18.50 11.45
C LEU A 581 -9.93 -19.55 11.03
N LEU A 582 -8.81 -19.12 10.44
CA LEU A 582 -7.66 -20.01 10.20
C LEU A 582 -7.27 -20.72 11.50
N ASN A 583 -6.68 -21.92 11.40
CA ASN A 583 -6.23 -22.71 12.55
C ASN A 583 -5.05 -22.03 13.27
N ARG A 584 -5.32 -20.92 13.92
CA ARG A 584 -4.39 -20.14 14.73
C ARG A 584 -4.98 -19.91 16.13
N PRO A 585 -4.18 -19.51 17.11
CA PRO A 585 -4.72 -19.08 18.40
C PRO A 585 -5.76 -17.95 18.23
N ALA A 586 -6.77 -17.94 19.09
CA ALA A 586 -7.78 -16.85 19.12
C ALA A 586 -7.17 -15.50 19.53
N ALA A 587 -6.06 -15.52 20.29
CA ALA A 587 -5.33 -14.30 20.63
C ALA A 587 -4.82 -13.58 19.36
N PRO A 588 -4.72 -12.24 19.38
CA PRO A 588 -4.19 -11.48 18.28
C PRO A 588 -2.79 -11.96 17.86
N TYR A 589 -2.54 -11.96 16.56
CA TYR A 589 -1.26 -12.35 16.01
C TYR A 589 -0.17 -11.32 16.34
N VAL A 590 0.97 -11.82 16.82
CA VAL A 590 2.18 -11.04 17.08
C VAL A 590 3.21 -11.35 15.99
N GLY A 591 3.53 -10.34 15.17
CA GLY A 591 4.54 -10.48 14.12
C GLY A 591 5.94 -10.68 14.73
N LEU A 592 6.76 -11.51 14.07
CA LEU A 592 8.15 -11.78 14.47
C LEU A 592 8.31 -12.33 15.91
N ALA A 593 7.29 -12.95 16.48
CA ALA A 593 7.33 -13.49 17.84
C ALA A 593 8.41 -14.58 18.05
N ASP A 594 8.81 -15.26 16.97
CA ASP A 594 9.87 -16.25 16.96
C ASP A 594 11.29 -15.65 16.83
N LEU A 595 11.39 -14.34 16.63
CA LEU A 595 12.64 -13.58 16.40
C LEU A 595 13.54 -14.20 15.33
N ARG A 596 12.94 -14.77 14.28
CA ARG A 596 13.63 -15.33 13.12
C ARG A 596 13.52 -14.39 11.92
N PHE A 597 14.65 -14.00 11.36
CA PHE A 597 14.73 -13.01 10.30
C PHE A 597 15.30 -13.63 9.03
N LYS A 598 14.68 -13.37 7.89
CA LYS A 598 15.14 -13.84 6.57
C LYS A 598 16.07 -12.83 5.89
N THR A 599 16.90 -12.18 6.68
CA THR A 599 17.97 -11.31 6.21
C THR A 599 19.23 -12.11 5.89
N PRO A 600 20.19 -11.59 5.16
CA PRO A 600 21.49 -12.22 4.93
C PRO A 600 22.23 -12.61 6.21
N SER A 601 22.10 -11.80 7.26
CA SER A 601 22.72 -12.07 8.57
C SER A 601 21.92 -13.03 9.46
N GLY A 602 20.67 -13.34 9.10
CA GLY A 602 19.73 -14.05 9.98
C GLY A 602 19.25 -13.21 11.18
N ARG A 603 19.57 -11.91 11.22
CA ARG A 603 19.26 -10.97 12.30
C ARG A 603 18.55 -9.73 11.75
N ILE A 604 18.02 -8.88 12.60
CA ILE A 604 17.56 -7.53 12.21
C ILE A 604 18.77 -6.73 11.70
N GLU A 605 18.66 -6.14 10.51
CA GLU A 605 19.75 -5.38 9.90
C GLU A 605 19.53 -3.88 10.05
N ILE A 606 20.21 -3.28 11.05
CA ILE A 606 20.30 -1.82 11.21
C ILE A 606 21.30 -1.22 10.21
N TYR A 607 22.26 -2.02 9.75
CA TYR A 607 23.22 -1.76 8.69
C TYR A 607 22.97 -2.71 7.54
N LYS A 608 22.71 -2.19 6.34
CA LYS A 608 22.35 -2.98 5.17
C LYS A 608 23.46 -2.93 4.11
N GLU A 609 24.36 -3.92 4.13
CA GLU A 609 25.54 -3.97 3.26
C GLU A 609 25.20 -3.87 1.76
N GLU A 610 24.11 -4.49 1.31
CA GLU A 610 23.69 -4.47 -0.11
C GLU A 610 23.33 -3.07 -0.64
N LEU A 611 23.05 -2.12 0.27
CA LEU A 611 22.75 -0.73 -0.08
C LEU A 611 23.99 0.18 -0.14
N LEU A 612 25.20 -0.33 0.10
CA LEU A 612 26.45 0.43 -0.03
C LEU A 612 26.60 1.10 -1.40
N LYS A 613 26.20 0.41 -2.47
CA LYS A 613 26.24 0.95 -3.84
C LYS A 613 25.37 2.21 -4.03
N HIS A 614 24.43 2.45 -3.14
CA HIS A 614 23.56 3.62 -3.12
C HIS A 614 23.94 4.62 -2.02
N GLY A 615 24.96 4.30 -1.18
CA GLY A 615 25.28 5.07 0.02
C GLY A 615 24.11 5.14 0.98
N ALA A 616 23.38 4.02 1.13
CA ALA A 616 22.14 3.88 1.87
C ALA A 616 22.16 2.75 2.91
N GLU A 617 23.33 2.29 3.28
CA GLU A 617 23.55 1.20 4.24
C GLU A 617 22.96 1.51 5.62
N ILE A 618 22.99 2.78 6.05
CA ILE A 618 22.27 3.32 7.21
C ILE A 618 21.26 4.35 6.71
N PRO A 619 20.01 4.37 7.22
CA PRO A 619 19.05 5.40 6.82
C PRO A 619 19.43 6.75 7.40
N TYR A 620 19.66 7.74 6.56
CA TYR A 620 19.90 9.13 6.96
C TYR A 620 18.91 10.06 6.28
N TYR A 621 18.69 11.23 6.85
CA TYR A 621 17.75 12.20 6.30
C TYR A 621 18.30 12.83 5.03
N ARG A 622 17.48 12.83 4.01
CA ARG A 622 17.64 13.62 2.79
C ARG A 622 16.42 14.52 2.61
N GLU A 623 16.67 15.75 2.16
CA GLU A 623 15.57 16.62 1.76
C GLU A 623 14.74 15.95 0.65
N PRO A 624 13.39 16.15 0.64
CA PRO A 624 12.57 15.77 -0.49
C PRO A 624 13.13 16.31 -1.81
N VAL A 625 12.97 15.56 -2.88
CA VAL A 625 13.58 15.91 -4.18
C VAL A 625 12.92 17.17 -4.76
N GLU A 626 11.59 17.26 -4.69
CA GLU A 626 10.84 18.43 -5.17
C GLU A 626 10.33 19.28 -4.00
N ALA A 627 9.65 18.68 -3.02
CA ALA A 627 8.96 19.39 -1.92
C ALA A 627 9.90 19.89 -0.82
N SER A 628 11.03 20.47 -1.21
CA SER A 628 12.02 21.07 -0.32
C SER A 628 12.11 22.58 -0.51
N PRO A 629 12.18 23.36 0.59
CA PRO A 629 12.46 24.80 0.51
C PRO A 629 13.79 25.15 -0.18
N LYS A 630 14.70 24.18 -0.29
CA LYS A 630 16.00 24.34 -0.99
C LYS A 630 15.88 24.14 -2.51
N ASN A 631 14.76 23.60 -2.99
CA ASN A 631 14.53 23.45 -4.43
C ASN A 631 14.23 24.82 -5.05
N PRO A 632 14.87 25.20 -6.17
CA PRO A 632 14.63 26.49 -6.83
C PRO A 632 13.16 26.72 -7.23
N ILE A 633 12.41 25.67 -7.54
CA ILE A 633 10.99 25.81 -7.91
C ILE A 633 10.09 26.17 -6.72
N TYR A 634 10.57 26.02 -5.47
CA TYR A 634 9.83 26.39 -4.26
C TYR A 634 9.45 27.88 -4.25
N ALA A 635 10.30 28.74 -4.80
CA ALA A 635 9.98 30.17 -4.92
C ALA A 635 8.70 30.44 -5.73
N LYS A 636 8.35 29.54 -6.66
CA LYS A 636 7.16 29.65 -7.53
C LYS A 636 6.00 28.80 -7.02
N TYR A 637 6.28 27.66 -6.40
CA TYR A 637 5.29 26.68 -5.95
C TYR A 637 5.60 26.28 -4.50
N PRO A 638 5.24 27.13 -3.51
CA PRO A 638 5.70 26.94 -2.13
C PRO A 638 4.85 25.99 -1.27
N LEU A 639 3.80 25.39 -1.83
CA LEU A 639 2.90 24.54 -1.10
C LEU A 639 3.14 23.07 -1.43
N THR A 640 3.30 22.25 -0.41
CA THR A 640 3.38 20.78 -0.57
C THR A 640 1.98 20.21 -0.76
N LEU A 641 1.77 19.47 -1.86
CA LEU A 641 0.51 18.78 -2.14
C LEU A 641 0.48 17.40 -1.50
N LEU A 642 -0.49 17.17 -0.64
CA LEU A 642 -0.80 15.85 -0.10
C LEU A 642 -2.17 15.38 -0.55
N PHE A 643 -2.33 14.05 -0.63
CA PHE A 643 -3.61 13.41 -0.86
C PHE A 643 -4.09 12.69 0.40
N SER A 644 -5.37 12.86 0.75
CA SER A 644 -6.00 12.18 1.87
C SER A 644 -7.09 11.22 1.39
N HIS A 645 -7.26 10.10 2.09
CA HIS A 645 -8.40 9.22 1.86
C HIS A 645 -9.70 9.79 2.46
N SER A 646 -10.81 9.51 1.80
CA SER A 646 -12.14 9.82 2.29
C SER A 646 -12.68 8.69 3.19
N ARG A 647 -13.51 9.06 4.16
CA ARG A 647 -14.33 8.12 4.95
C ARG A 647 -15.43 7.45 4.12
N HIS A 648 -15.85 8.07 3.03
CA HIS A 648 -17.04 7.69 2.25
C HIS A 648 -16.68 6.94 0.95
N ARG A 649 -15.41 6.85 0.63
CA ARG A 649 -14.89 6.20 -0.59
C ARG A 649 -13.70 5.29 -0.26
N ILE A 650 -13.48 4.30 -1.10
CA ILE A 650 -12.22 3.53 -1.11
C ILE A 650 -11.59 3.82 -2.46
N HIS A 651 -10.59 4.69 -2.50
CA HIS A 651 -10.11 5.29 -3.73
C HIS A 651 -11.30 5.83 -4.53
N SER A 652 -11.45 5.49 -5.82
CA SER A 652 -12.58 5.92 -6.64
C SER A 652 -13.84 5.04 -6.53
N THR A 653 -13.78 3.96 -5.76
CA THR A 653 -14.96 3.11 -5.49
C THR A 653 -15.93 3.84 -4.57
N PHE A 654 -17.21 3.86 -4.91
CA PHE A 654 -18.32 4.57 -4.26
C PHE A 654 -18.40 6.07 -4.54
N ALA A 655 -17.47 6.67 -5.31
CA ALA A 655 -17.46 8.10 -5.57
C ALA A 655 -18.74 8.61 -6.27
N ASN A 656 -19.42 7.76 -7.06
CA ASN A 656 -20.64 8.07 -7.76
C ASN A 656 -21.92 7.89 -6.93
N LEU A 657 -21.84 7.23 -5.75
CA LEU A 657 -23.01 6.95 -4.95
C LEU A 657 -23.58 8.21 -4.29
N THR A 658 -24.91 8.28 -4.21
CA THR A 658 -25.66 9.38 -3.60
C THR A 658 -25.20 9.65 -2.17
N ARG A 659 -25.02 8.59 -1.38
CA ARG A 659 -24.53 8.71 0.00
C ARG A 659 -23.14 9.36 0.08
N ALA A 660 -22.22 8.98 -0.77
CA ALA A 660 -20.90 9.60 -0.81
C ALA A 660 -20.99 11.09 -1.19
N LYS A 661 -21.80 11.42 -2.21
CA LYS A 661 -22.02 12.80 -2.68
C LYS A 661 -22.79 13.68 -1.69
N GLN A 662 -23.64 13.11 -0.82
CA GLN A 662 -24.28 13.87 0.25
C GLN A 662 -23.29 14.39 1.30
N HIS A 663 -22.21 13.65 1.56
CA HIS A 663 -21.17 14.03 2.52
C HIS A 663 -20.01 14.81 1.88
N GLU A 664 -19.73 14.50 0.64
CA GLU A 664 -18.65 15.10 -0.16
C GLU A 664 -19.21 15.46 -1.54
N PRO A 665 -19.99 16.55 -1.62
CA PRO A 665 -20.74 16.91 -2.84
C PRO A 665 -19.84 17.28 -4.01
N GLU A 666 -18.66 17.81 -3.71
CA GLU A 666 -17.68 18.31 -4.69
C GLU A 666 -16.25 18.08 -4.21
N PRO A 667 -15.28 17.98 -5.14
CA PRO A 667 -13.87 17.93 -4.78
C PRO A 667 -13.42 19.22 -4.12
N LEU A 668 -12.59 19.06 -3.07
CA LEU A 668 -12.10 20.16 -2.26
C LEU A 668 -10.57 20.15 -2.20
N VAL A 669 -9.97 21.36 -2.09
CA VAL A 669 -8.61 21.54 -1.58
C VAL A 669 -8.69 22.22 -0.21
N GLU A 670 -8.02 21.62 0.76
CA GLU A 670 -7.84 22.21 2.08
C GLU A 670 -6.55 23.03 2.12
N ILE A 671 -6.62 24.21 2.72
CA ILE A 671 -5.50 25.13 2.90
C ILE A 671 -5.59 25.80 4.28
N SER A 672 -4.46 26.10 4.88
CA SER A 672 -4.44 26.84 6.15
C SER A 672 -4.99 28.26 5.97
N PRO A 673 -5.66 28.85 6.99
CA PRO A 673 -6.12 30.25 6.94
C PRO A 673 -5.00 31.24 6.62
N ASP A 674 -3.80 31.01 7.14
CA ASP A 674 -2.64 31.88 6.91
C ASP A 674 -2.17 31.84 5.44
N ASP A 675 -2.14 30.65 4.83
CA ASP A 675 -1.77 30.51 3.43
C ASP A 675 -2.84 31.06 2.49
N ALA A 676 -4.11 30.88 2.85
CA ALA A 676 -5.25 31.43 2.11
C ALA A 676 -5.26 32.98 2.15
N ALA A 677 -5.05 33.57 3.34
CA ALA A 677 -5.01 35.02 3.51
C ALA A 677 -3.89 35.67 2.69
N ARG A 678 -2.70 35.06 2.62
CA ARG A 678 -1.58 35.52 1.79
C ARG A 678 -1.91 35.55 0.30
N ARG A 679 -2.90 34.78 -0.13
CA ARG A 679 -3.36 34.63 -1.53
C ARG A 679 -4.71 35.30 -1.83
N GLY A 680 -5.30 35.94 -0.82
CA GLY A 680 -6.63 36.56 -0.95
C GLY A 680 -7.77 35.55 -1.19
N LEU A 681 -7.61 34.31 -0.72
CA LEU A 681 -8.59 33.23 -0.92
C LEU A 681 -9.59 33.16 0.22
N ALA A 682 -10.84 32.84 -0.13
CA ALA A 682 -11.93 32.68 0.81
C ALA A 682 -12.44 31.25 0.88
N ASN A 683 -13.04 30.86 2.01
CA ASN A 683 -13.69 29.57 2.16
C ASN A 683 -14.86 29.42 1.18
N GLY A 684 -14.96 28.30 0.49
CA GLY A 684 -15.99 28.04 -0.52
C GLY A 684 -15.76 28.75 -1.87
N GLN A 685 -14.59 29.31 -2.11
CA GLN A 685 -14.22 29.93 -3.39
C GLN A 685 -13.73 28.86 -4.38
N LEU A 686 -14.06 29.00 -5.66
CA LEU A 686 -13.46 28.21 -6.72
C LEU A 686 -12.00 28.66 -6.93
N VAL A 687 -11.07 27.72 -6.84
CA VAL A 687 -9.62 27.98 -6.94
C VAL A 687 -8.98 27.08 -7.97
N ARG A 688 -7.81 27.50 -8.42
CA ARG A 688 -6.93 26.73 -9.29
C ARG A 688 -5.67 26.32 -8.52
N VAL A 689 -5.45 25.01 -8.38
CA VAL A 689 -4.20 24.44 -7.91
C VAL A 689 -3.36 24.06 -9.12
N TYR A 690 -2.10 24.49 -9.19
CA TYR A 690 -1.29 24.28 -10.38
C TYR A 690 0.21 24.20 -10.10
N ASN A 691 0.93 23.64 -11.05
CA ASN A 691 2.38 23.69 -11.18
C ASN A 691 2.78 23.60 -12.67
N GLN A 692 4.06 23.34 -12.97
CA GLN A 692 4.55 23.26 -14.35
C GLN A 692 3.99 22.05 -15.13
N ARG A 693 3.42 21.03 -14.48
CA ARG A 693 2.91 19.80 -15.11
C ARG A 693 1.43 19.85 -15.44
N GLY A 694 0.67 20.52 -14.60
CA GLY A 694 -0.78 20.55 -14.77
C GLY A 694 -1.50 21.56 -13.88
N ARG A 695 -2.82 21.50 -13.95
CA ARG A 695 -3.73 22.32 -13.14
C ARG A 695 -5.02 21.59 -12.88
N VAL A 696 -5.65 21.91 -11.73
CA VAL A 696 -6.99 21.45 -11.38
C VAL A 696 -7.78 22.57 -10.73
N GLU A 697 -9.06 22.71 -11.10
CA GLU A 697 -9.98 23.66 -10.48
C GLU A 697 -10.95 22.92 -9.56
N LEU A 698 -11.07 23.40 -8.33
CA LEU A 698 -11.90 22.80 -7.27
C LEU A 698 -12.21 23.84 -6.19
N MET A 699 -13.09 23.48 -5.24
CA MET A 699 -13.50 24.40 -4.19
C MET A 699 -12.45 24.49 -3.07
N CYS A 700 -12.23 25.66 -2.54
CA CYS A 700 -11.32 25.94 -1.44
C CYS A 700 -12.03 25.74 -0.09
N ARG A 701 -11.41 24.98 0.83
CA ARG A 701 -11.82 24.86 2.22
C ARG A 701 -10.70 25.32 3.16
N LEU A 702 -11.00 26.29 4.02
CA LEU A 702 -10.07 26.70 5.06
C LEU A 702 -10.07 25.66 6.17
N ASN A 703 -8.87 25.19 6.51
CA ASN A 703 -8.64 24.20 7.58
C ASN A 703 -7.61 24.75 8.56
N ALA A 704 -8.06 25.20 9.75
CA ALA A 704 -7.21 25.72 10.80
C ALA A 704 -6.30 24.67 11.45
N ASP A 705 -6.64 23.39 11.29
CA ASP A 705 -5.89 22.25 11.79
C ASP A 705 -4.85 21.73 10.76
N LEU A 706 -4.71 22.40 9.62
CA LEU A 706 -3.70 22.08 8.61
C LEU A 706 -2.45 22.96 8.81
N ARG A 707 -1.28 22.31 8.79
CA ARG A 707 0.00 23.01 8.87
C ARG A 707 0.15 24.00 7.71
N PRO A 708 0.59 25.27 7.96
CA PRO A 708 0.97 26.19 6.88
C PRO A 708 2.05 25.61 5.95
N GLY A 709 1.95 25.93 4.65
CA GLY A 709 2.83 25.38 3.62
C GLY A 709 2.38 24.04 3.05
N VAL A 710 1.19 23.55 3.45
CA VAL A 710 0.59 22.29 2.99
C VAL A 710 -0.80 22.54 2.43
N VAL A 711 -1.13 21.85 1.33
CA VAL A 711 -2.49 21.73 0.82
C VAL A 711 -2.87 20.27 0.70
N VAL A 712 -4.13 19.93 0.95
CA VAL A 712 -4.63 18.56 0.93
C VAL A 712 -5.83 18.46 -0.02
N ILE A 713 -5.77 17.49 -0.94
CA ILE A 713 -6.89 17.13 -1.81
C ILE A 713 -7.35 15.73 -1.43
N SER A 714 -8.67 15.54 -1.22
CA SER A 714 -9.24 14.22 -1.00
C SER A 714 -9.20 13.41 -2.30
N GLU A 715 -8.55 12.24 -2.27
CA GLU A 715 -8.43 11.38 -3.44
C GLU A 715 -9.73 10.63 -3.75
N GLY A 716 -9.86 10.14 -4.98
CA GLY A 716 -10.92 9.23 -5.40
C GLY A 716 -12.14 9.88 -6.05
N SER A 717 -12.23 11.19 -6.12
CA SER A 717 -13.22 11.84 -6.98
C SER A 717 -12.95 11.48 -8.44
N TRP A 718 -14.01 11.27 -9.22
CA TRP A 718 -13.86 11.04 -10.65
C TRP A 718 -13.54 12.34 -11.38
N VAL A 719 -12.82 12.25 -12.49
CA VAL A 719 -12.42 13.44 -13.27
C VAL A 719 -13.61 14.33 -13.66
N LYS A 720 -14.76 13.72 -13.96
CA LYS A 720 -16.00 14.45 -14.29
C LYS A 720 -16.59 15.29 -13.13
N ASP A 721 -16.14 15.03 -11.89
CA ASP A 721 -16.62 15.76 -10.71
C ASP A 721 -15.81 17.05 -10.46
N PHE A 722 -14.67 17.23 -11.15
CA PHE A 722 -13.88 18.46 -11.10
C PHE A 722 -14.38 19.45 -12.15
N PRO A 723 -14.50 20.76 -11.83
CA PRO A 723 -14.84 21.80 -12.81
C PRO A 723 -13.88 21.80 -14.02
N LYS A 724 -12.57 21.61 -13.76
CA LYS A 724 -11.55 21.52 -14.80
C LYS A 724 -10.29 20.81 -14.30
N GLY A 725 -9.70 19.98 -15.17
CA GLY A 725 -8.45 19.27 -14.87
C GLY A 725 -8.65 18.11 -13.87
N GLU A 726 -7.56 17.67 -13.25
CA GLU A 726 -7.57 16.61 -12.25
C GLU A 726 -6.23 16.61 -11.45
N PRO A 727 -6.22 16.16 -10.18
CA PRO A 727 -5.09 16.43 -9.29
C PRO A 727 -3.83 15.61 -9.59
N TYR A 728 -3.93 14.41 -10.17
CA TYR A 728 -2.74 13.59 -10.47
C TYR A 728 -1.93 14.09 -11.66
N SER A 729 -2.47 15.05 -12.44
CA SER A 729 -1.69 15.81 -13.43
C SER A 729 -0.59 16.67 -12.78
N LEU A 730 -0.73 16.99 -11.50
CA LEU A 730 0.24 17.78 -10.74
C LEU A 730 1.44 16.97 -10.27
N THR A 731 1.30 15.65 -10.14
CA THR A 731 2.34 14.75 -9.59
C THR A 731 3.46 14.50 -10.61
N HIS A 732 4.63 14.14 -10.13
CA HIS A 732 5.75 13.72 -10.98
C HIS A 732 5.92 12.19 -10.96
N GLU A 733 6.66 11.70 -11.94
CA GLU A 733 6.90 10.28 -12.17
C GLU A 733 8.28 9.79 -11.67
N GLN A 734 8.89 10.51 -10.73
CA GLN A 734 10.14 10.09 -10.13
C GLN A 734 9.94 8.82 -9.29
N VAL A 735 10.88 7.90 -9.48
CA VAL A 735 10.92 6.60 -8.81
C VAL A 735 12.10 6.55 -7.87
N SER A 736 11.88 6.11 -6.64
CA SER A 736 12.97 5.88 -5.69
C SER A 736 13.90 4.77 -6.18
N PRO A 737 15.22 4.99 -6.23
CA PRO A 737 16.18 4.00 -6.73
C PRO A 737 16.41 2.82 -5.77
N THR A 738 15.95 2.93 -4.53
CA THR A 738 16.12 1.90 -3.49
C THR A 738 14.84 1.14 -3.19
N SER A 739 13.68 1.70 -3.53
CA SER A 739 12.38 1.06 -3.25
C SER A 739 11.50 0.83 -4.47
N ASP A 740 11.90 1.30 -5.67
CA ASP A 740 11.10 1.20 -6.91
C ASP A 740 9.67 1.69 -6.71
N ASN A 741 9.49 2.87 -6.08
CA ASN A 741 8.20 3.43 -5.69
C ASN A 741 8.03 4.86 -6.21
N TYR A 742 6.83 5.18 -6.75
CA TYR A 742 6.49 6.56 -7.14
C TYR A 742 6.35 7.49 -5.94
N ALA A 743 6.89 8.70 -6.06
CA ALA A 743 6.94 9.71 -5.00
C ALA A 743 5.83 10.77 -5.15
N PHE A 744 4.56 10.37 -5.13
CA PHE A 744 3.41 11.27 -5.38
C PHE A 744 3.30 12.46 -4.43
N PHE A 745 3.73 12.32 -3.16
CA PHE A 745 3.66 13.38 -2.15
C PHE A 745 4.85 14.34 -2.19
N ASP A 746 5.89 13.99 -2.92
CA ASP A 746 7.04 14.86 -3.13
C ASP A 746 6.73 15.88 -4.25
N THR A 747 5.62 16.64 -4.08
CA THR A 747 5.05 17.51 -5.13
C THR A 747 4.78 18.90 -4.58
N LEU A 748 5.25 19.91 -5.31
CA LEU A 748 4.99 21.32 -5.05
C LEU A 748 3.93 21.88 -5.98
N VAL A 749 3.09 22.77 -5.42
CA VAL A 749 2.03 23.47 -6.13
C VAL A 749 1.91 24.95 -5.66
N GLU A 750 1.17 25.74 -6.44
CA GLU A 750 0.63 27.03 -6.05
C GLU A 750 -0.89 27.00 -6.21
N ILE A 751 -1.59 27.89 -5.51
CA ILE A 751 -3.03 28.03 -5.53
C ILE A 751 -3.44 29.48 -5.70
N GLU A 752 -4.38 29.74 -6.61
CA GLU A 752 -4.90 31.07 -6.93
C GLU A 752 -6.41 31.05 -7.12
N SER A 753 -7.08 32.21 -7.14
CA SER A 753 -8.49 32.31 -7.55
C SER A 753 -8.66 31.80 -9.00
N ALA A 754 -9.68 30.99 -9.25
CA ALA A 754 -9.99 30.58 -10.61
C ALA A 754 -10.65 31.69 -11.46
N ASP A 755 -11.22 32.73 -10.80
CA ASP A 755 -11.89 33.87 -11.44
C ASP A 755 -10.89 34.92 -11.94
N ASP A 756 -9.64 34.91 -11.48
CA ASP A 756 -8.58 35.78 -11.97
C ASP A 756 -8.18 35.31 -13.38
N GLY A 757 -8.76 35.95 -14.41
CA GLY A 757 -8.59 35.60 -15.81
C GLY A 757 -7.13 35.52 -16.23
N CYS A 758 -6.59 34.33 -16.21
CA CYS A 758 -5.26 34.06 -16.74
C CYS A 758 -5.30 34.13 -18.26
N GLN A 759 -4.70 35.17 -18.84
CA GLN A 759 -4.34 35.15 -20.24
C GLN A 759 -3.47 33.90 -20.48
N GLU A 760 -3.93 33.01 -21.35
CA GLU A 760 -3.13 31.85 -21.77
C GLU A 760 -1.75 32.36 -22.24
N PRO A 761 -0.64 31.77 -21.78
CA PRO A 761 0.62 32.09 -22.44
C PRO A 761 0.51 31.64 -23.89
N ARG A 762 0.55 32.60 -24.80
CA ARG A 762 0.61 32.34 -26.24
C ARG A 762 1.85 31.47 -26.47
N THR A 763 1.64 30.22 -26.83
CA THR A 763 2.68 29.36 -27.36
C THR A 763 3.16 29.96 -28.67
N SER A 764 4.34 30.54 -28.65
CA SER A 764 5.13 30.88 -29.87
C SER A 764 5.91 29.64 -30.32
#